data_a2170a0bb2cc58e881f9249de14753e2
#
_entry.id   a2170a0bb2cc58e881f9249de14753e2
#
_cell.length_a   1.000
_cell.length_b   1.000
_cell.length_c   1.000
_cell.angle_alpha   90.00
_cell.angle_beta   90.00
_cell.angle_gamma   90.00
#
_symmetry.space_group_name_H-M   'P 1'
#
loop_
_entity.id
_entity.type
_entity.pdbx_description
1 polymer ?
#
loop_
_entity_poly.entity_id
_entity_poly.type
_entity_poly.pdbx_seq_one_letter_code
_entity_poly.pdbx_strand_id
1 'polypeptide(L)'
;MADPPRFAAVDGRADLAEGERAVLDRWKSTDLFRRSLELRRDGRPYVFYEGPPTANGKPGIHHVLTRSFKDLFPRYMSMRGYAVARKGGWDTHGLPVELEVEKSLKISGKRQIEEFGVARFNELCRQSVERYIDEWEAMTERLGFWLDMKDPYRTYDGTYIESVWWSLKRLWDRDLLYQGYKVAPYCPRCQTSLSSHELSQGYQDDVVDPSVFVKFRLTGAEDVSLLAWTTTPWTLPGNVAVAVHPDATYVEVENRGQRLILARERLGILDGEHRITAEMRGGDLVGRTYEPLFTDLLPEGKAFLVLSAPELVSMEEGTGIVHTAAAYGEADLELCLREGVAVRHVVGLDGRFLEGQARYRGIFVKDADPQIIADLEAEGRLYKAGQVHHSYPFCWRCDTPLLYYALTSWFIRTTALKERLIENNRSVDWQPAHVRDGRMGNWLENLVDWNLSRSRYWGTPLPIWICPECDDRRCVGSAAELGLTAQDDLHKPHIDDVVLLCERCGGTMRRVPDVIDCWYDSGAMPYAQHHYPFENQDLFTRRHPADFICEAMDQTRGWFFSLLAESTLLFDKPAYRNVICTGLVLDKDGRKMSKRLGNIIDPAQTFAELGADATRWYFYSAVAPGSDYRVSPELIRDVVRRFVLTLWNTYKFFCEYARLDGYIPEQTAPGGSAGDRPELDRWCLARLAQCIDEVRTALDVYDATAATRTIELFVEDLSKWYVRRSRRRFWKSADVTDSDKRSAYDTLYTALETLARLIAPFMPFLAERLHRNLSGHETGAAAPGTPDSVHLTDYPEAMAGWRDPALVDEMARLRRLVEDGLGGREVAGLGVRQPLREATVHGRPLSPELEAIFADELNVKAVTYVAHGDDEHEGVTLDTVITDDLRLEGLVRNVSRKVNDLRKQADLALDDRIHLHVEADGDLRRAVETHREHLMAEVLATEIGFGRADVLREWSGKIGGEPCWLGVSR
;
A
#
# COMPACT_ATOMS: atom_id res chain seq x y z
N MET A 1 34.76 42.27 0.38
CA MET A 1 33.87 41.48 -0.49
C MET A 1 32.48 41.74 0.06
N ALA A 2 31.50 42.05 -0.79
CA ALA A 2 30.13 42.17 -0.31
C ALA A 2 29.69 40.81 0.30
N ASP A 3 28.94 40.84 1.40
CA ASP A 3 28.42 39.63 2.02
C ASP A 3 27.61 38.87 0.99
N PRO A 4 27.71 37.51 0.96
CA PRO A 4 26.93 36.72 0.04
C PRO A 4 25.42 36.94 0.27
N PRO A 5 24.60 36.93 -0.79
CA PRO A 5 23.16 37.12 -0.64
C PRO A 5 22.59 35.98 0.25
N ARG A 6 21.63 36.33 1.11
CA ARG A 6 21.02 35.36 2.04
C ARG A 6 20.36 34.17 1.31
N PHE A 7 19.76 34.43 0.16
CA PHE A 7 19.05 33.43 -0.64
C PHE A 7 19.72 33.19 -1.99
N ALA A 8 19.84 31.96 -2.44
CA ALA A 8 20.28 31.62 -3.80
C ALA A 8 19.18 31.93 -4.83
N ALA A 9 19.60 32.09 -6.09
CA ALA A 9 18.65 32.20 -7.19
C ALA A 9 17.86 30.91 -7.36
N VAL A 10 16.59 31.03 -7.75
CA VAL A 10 15.69 29.90 -7.94
C VAL A 10 15.31 29.79 -9.41
N ASP A 11 15.53 28.61 -9.99
CA ASP A 11 15.22 28.36 -11.39
C ASP A 11 13.69 28.43 -11.67
N GLY A 12 13.35 28.81 -12.92
CA GLY A 12 11.98 28.89 -13.37
C GLY A 12 11.29 27.53 -13.48
N ARG A 13 12.06 26.44 -13.48
CA ARG A 13 11.55 25.06 -13.52
C ARG A 13 11.91 24.35 -12.23
N ALA A 14 10.92 23.71 -11.62
CA ALA A 14 11.17 22.77 -10.52
C ALA A 14 11.63 21.44 -11.15
N ASP A 15 12.92 21.29 -11.43
CA ASP A 15 13.46 19.99 -11.81
C ASP A 15 13.54 19.12 -10.56
N LEU A 16 12.51 18.27 -10.37
CA LEU A 16 12.45 17.39 -9.21
C LEU A 16 13.51 16.29 -9.33
N ALA A 17 13.59 15.62 -10.48
CA ALA A 17 14.43 14.43 -10.64
C ALA A 17 15.93 14.73 -10.47
N GLU A 18 16.43 15.84 -11.02
CA GLU A 18 17.83 16.28 -10.88
C GLU A 18 18.11 16.82 -9.48
N GLY A 19 17.19 17.64 -8.96
CA GLY A 19 17.31 18.19 -7.60
C GLY A 19 17.33 17.12 -6.52
N GLU A 20 16.58 16.03 -6.68
CA GLU A 20 16.56 14.90 -5.78
C GLU A 20 17.90 14.15 -5.75
N ARG A 21 18.56 13.97 -6.91
CA ARG A 21 19.89 13.34 -6.97
C ARG A 21 20.92 14.15 -6.21
N ALA A 22 20.93 15.46 -6.40
CA ALA A 22 21.84 16.34 -5.68
C ALA A 22 21.64 16.29 -4.15
N VAL A 23 20.38 16.18 -3.71
CA VAL A 23 20.05 16.00 -2.28
C VAL A 23 20.52 14.63 -1.77
N LEU A 24 20.32 13.56 -2.54
CA LEU A 24 20.80 12.21 -2.16
C LEU A 24 22.32 12.17 -1.99
N ASP A 25 23.07 12.73 -2.94
CA ASP A 25 24.53 12.77 -2.88
C ASP A 25 25.00 13.53 -1.62
N ARG A 26 24.29 14.60 -1.27
CA ARG A 26 24.57 15.34 -0.06
C ARG A 26 24.25 14.53 1.19
N TRP A 27 23.07 13.89 1.27
CA TRP A 27 22.71 13.07 2.41
C TRP A 27 23.75 11.97 2.69
N LYS A 28 24.26 11.36 1.60
CA LYS A 28 25.34 10.36 1.67
C LYS A 28 26.64 10.97 2.20
N SER A 29 27.09 12.07 1.60
CA SER A 29 28.37 12.69 1.94
C SER A 29 28.41 13.25 3.38
N THR A 30 27.24 13.61 3.94
CA THR A 30 27.09 14.12 5.31
C THR A 30 26.62 13.07 6.32
N ASP A 31 26.38 11.83 5.90
CA ASP A 31 25.82 10.73 6.71
C ASP A 31 24.56 11.18 7.49
N LEU A 32 23.68 11.91 6.77
CA LEU A 32 22.57 12.62 7.37
C LEU A 32 21.60 11.71 8.12
N PHE A 33 21.34 10.52 7.57
CA PHE A 33 20.45 9.55 8.23
C PHE A 33 20.96 9.18 9.62
N ARG A 34 22.24 8.80 9.75
CA ARG A 34 22.84 8.47 11.06
C ARG A 34 22.81 9.68 12.00
N ARG A 35 23.12 10.87 11.52
CA ARG A 35 23.03 12.12 12.32
C ARG A 35 21.62 12.34 12.86
N SER A 36 20.59 12.03 12.08
CA SER A 36 19.18 12.14 12.52
C SER A 36 18.84 11.15 13.63
N LEU A 37 19.39 9.93 13.58
CA LEU A 37 19.22 8.92 14.63
C LEU A 37 19.95 9.33 15.92
N GLU A 38 21.19 9.82 15.80
CA GLU A 38 22.00 10.29 16.93
C GLU A 38 21.34 11.48 17.64
N LEU A 39 20.79 12.43 16.89
CA LEU A 39 20.09 13.59 17.43
C LEU A 39 18.90 13.19 18.33
N ARG A 40 18.24 12.10 18.02
CA ARG A 40 17.03 11.62 18.72
C ARG A 40 17.27 10.40 19.62
N ARG A 41 18.52 10.00 19.82
CA ARG A 41 18.92 8.79 20.55
C ARG A 41 18.31 8.67 21.94
N ASP A 42 18.20 9.78 22.66
CA ASP A 42 17.69 9.83 24.03
C ASP A 42 16.18 10.13 24.11
N GLY A 43 15.51 10.22 22.96
CA GLY A 43 14.07 10.43 22.85
C GLY A 43 13.26 9.19 23.27
N ARG A 44 11.96 9.40 23.50
CA ARG A 44 11.04 8.26 23.71
C ARG A 44 11.07 7.33 22.50
N PRO A 45 11.18 6.00 22.69
CA PRO A 45 11.17 5.06 21.57
C PRO A 45 9.86 5.11 20.78
N TYR A 46 9.96 5.09 19.47
CA TYR A 46 8.88 4.77 18.55
C TYR A 46 9.35 3.60 17.67
N VAL A 47 8.70 2.47 17.80
CA VAL A 47 9.13 1.20 17.22
C VAL A 47 8.42 0.96 15.91
N PHE A 48 9.19 0.85 14.84
CA PHE A 48 8.76 0.49 13.51
C PHE A 48 9.33 -0.88 13.13
N TYR A 49 8.49 -1.78 12.60
CA TYR A 49 8.96 -3.01 11.97
C TYR A 49 8.81 -2.90 10.46
N GLU A 50 9.90 -3.16 9.76
CA GLU A 50 9.92 -3.30 8.29
C GLU A 50 9.46 -4.70 7.91
N GLY A 51 8.42 -4.81 7.07
CA GLY A 51 8.05 -6.08 6.43
C GLY A 51 9.15 -6.48 5.46
N PRO A 52 9.84 -7.62 5.70
CA PRO A 52 10.99 -8.00 4.91
C PRO A 52 10.56 -8.36 3.49
N PRO A 53 11.05 -7.67 2.45
CA PRO A 53 10.75 -8.10 1.09
C PRO A 53 11.48 -9.41 0.77
N THR A 54 10.83 -10.28 -0.01
CA THR A 54 11.49 -11.46 -0.56
C THR A 54 12.41 -11.03 -1.70
N ALA A 55 13.71 -11.24 -1.57
CA ALA A 55 14.72 -10.85 -2.55
C ALA A 55 14.78 -11.86 -3.73
N ASN A 56 13.69 -12.00 -4.49
CA ASN A 56 13.55 -12.94 -5.61
C ASN A 56 13.14 -12.28 -6.94
N GLY A 57 13.15 -10.94 -7.00
CA GLY A 57 12.78 -10.17 -8.19
C GLY A 57 12.91 -8.67 -7.98
N LYS A 58 12.80 -7.91 -9.09
CA LYS A 58 12.90 -6.45 -9.07
C LYS A 58 11.72 -5.82 -8.33
N PRO A 59 11.95 -4.71 -7.57
CA PRO A 59 10.87 -3.99 -6.93
C PRO A 59 9.92 -3.36 -7.97
N GLY A 60 8.61 -3.43 -7.70
CA GLY A 60 7.56 -2.82 -8.52
C GLY A 60 6.94 -1.59 -7.87
N ILE A 61 6.07 -0.89 -8.62
CA ILE A 61 5.40 0.36 -8.16
C ILE A 61 4.53 0.14 -6.90
N HIS A 62 3.98 -1.06 -6.71
CA HIS A 62 3.21 -1.41 -5.50
C HIS A 62 4.10 -1.44 -4.24
N HIS A 63 5.37 -1.81 -4.36
CA HIS A 63 6.32 -1.70 -3.25
C HIS A 63 6.65 -0.24 -2.93
N VAL A 64 6.66 0.65 -3.92
CA VAL A 64 6.85 2.09 -3.71
C VAL A 64 5.72 2.68 -2.86
N LEU A 65 4.48 2.24 -3.07
CA LEU A 65 3.33 2.64 -2.27
C LEU A 65 3.56 2.36 -0.78
N THR A 66 3.78 1.11 -0.41
CA THR A 66 3.95 0.72 1.00
C THR A 66 5.19 1.36 1.62
N ARG A 67 6.32 1.41 0.88
CA ARG A 67 7.56 2.03 1.32
C ARG A 67 7.44 3.54 1.55
N SER A 68 6.59 4.22 0.79
CA SER A 68 6.28 5.64 1.03
C SER A 68 5.64 5.84 2.40
N PHE A 69 4.61 5.06 2.75
CA PHE A 69 3.98 5.12 4.08
C PHE A 69 4.93 4.71 5.21
N LYS A 70 5.77 3.70 4.97
CA LYS A 70 6.78 3.23 5.95
C LYS A 70 7.84 4.28 6.26
N ASP A 71 8.14 5.20 5.35
CA ASP A 71 9.06 6.32 5.61
C ASP A 71 8.37 7.52 6.26
N LEU A 72 7.12 7.82 5.84
CA LEU A 72 6.37 9.00 6.28
C LEU A 72 6.29 9.10 7.81
N PHE A 73 5.74 8.08 8.45
CA PHE A 73 5.48 8.12 9.90
C PHE A 73 6.74 8.02 10.76
N PRO A 74 7.72 7.15 10.48
CA PRO A 74 9.01 7.16 11.15
C PRO A 74 9.76 8.50 11.02
N ARG A 75 9.68 9.15 9.86
CA ARG A 75 10.30 10.47 9.64
C ARG A 75 9.58 11.57 10.43
N TYR A 76 8.24 11.57 10.40
CA TYR A 76 7.40 12.46 11.21
C TYR A 76 7.70 12.31 12.69
N MET A 77 7.70 11.08 13.21
CA MET A 77 7.96 10.81 14.62
C MET A 77 9.39 11.17 15.03
N SER A 78 10.37 10.97 14.15
CA SER A 78 11.76 11.45 14.39
C SER A 78 11.80 12.96 14.53
N MET A 79 11.11 13.71 13.67
CA MET A 79 11.01 15.17 13.78
C MET A 79 10.16 15.61 15.00
N ARG A 80 9.31 14.74 15.54
CA ARG A 80 8.58 14.95 16.82
C ARG A 80 9.45 14.68 18.06
N GLY A 81 10.72 14.32 17.89
CA GLY A 81 11.65 14.08 18.98
C GLY A 81 11.75 12.63 19.45
N TYR A 82 11.09 11.68 18.77
CA TYR A 82 11.18 10.27 19.14
C TYR A 82 12.45 9.61 18.62
N ALA A 83 12.96 8.63 19.38
CA ALA A 83 14.02 7.74 18.94
C ALA A 83 13.42 6.62 18.05
N VAL A 84 13.66 6.70 16.75
CA VAL A 84 13.08 5.80 15.75
C VAL A 84 14.16 4.99 15.09
N ALA A 85 14.43 3.80 15.62
CA ALA A 85 15.30 2.84 14.96
C ALA A 85 14.59 2.23 13.73
N ARG A 86 15.31 2.14 12.61
CA ARG A 86 14.76 1.70 11.32
C ARG A 86 15.66 0.63 10.73
N LYS A 87 15.62 -0.59 11.33
CA LYS A 87 16.42 -1.73 10.88
C LYS A 87 15.79 -2.34 9.62
N GLY A 88 16.59 -2.48 8.56
CA GLY A 88 16.21 -3.22 7.36
C GLY A 88 16.20 -4.71 7.58
N GLY A 89 15.52 -5.47 6.69
CA GLY A 89 15.50 -6.92 6.77
C GLY A 89 15.10 -7.56 5.46
N TRP A 90 15.48 -8.84 5.31
CA TRP A 90 15.27 -9.61 4.11
C TRP A 90 14.66 -10.97 4.42
N ASP A 91 13.56 -11.28 3.75
CA ASP A 91 13.02 -12.64 3.68
C ASP A 91 13.77 -13.40 2.59
N THR A 92 14.64 -14.30 3.04
CA THR A 92 15.66 -14.92 2.18
C THR A 92 15.43 -16.40 1.94
N HIS A 93 14.41 -16.99 2.58
CA HIS A 93 14.10 -18.42 2.52
C HIS A 93 12.87 -18.73 1.64
N GLY A 94 12.69 -20.01 1.40
CA GLY A 94 11.46 -20.58 0.92
C GLY A 94 11.37 -20.77 -0.58
N LEU A 95 10.21 -21.27 -0.96
CA LEU A 95 9.88 -21.68 -2.32
C LEU A 95 10.08 -20.58 -3.38
N PRO A 96 9.85 -19.28 -3.11
CA PRO A 96 10.10 -18.23 -4.09
C PRO A 96 11.54 -18.19 -4.60
N VAL A 97 12.51 -18.35 -3.71
CA VAL A 97 13.94 -18.34 -4.05
C VAL A 97 14.31 -19.63 -4.80
N GLU A 98 13.86 -20.79 -4.31
CA GLU A 98 14.11 -22.07 -4.95
C GLU A 98 13.62 -22.12 -6.40
N LEU A 99 12.40 -21.61 -6.67
CA LEU A 99 11.81 -21.58 -8.01
C LEU A 99 12.58 -20.68 -8.98
N GLU A 100 13.14 -19.55 -8.50
CA GLU A 100 14.01 -18.72 -9.33
C GLU A 100 15.30 -19.43 -9.72
N VAL A 101 15.88 -20.17 -8.76
CA VAL A 101 17.08 -21.00 -9.03
C VAL A 101 16.76 -22.19 -9.93
N GLU A 102 15.65 -22.93 -9.67
CA GLU A 102 15.17 -23.99 -10.58
C GLU A 102 15.05 -23.50 -12.03
N LYS A 103 14.43 -22.33 -12.20
CA LYS A 103 14.25 -21.69 -13.50
C LYS A 103 15.58 -21.34 -14.16
N SER A 104 16.54 -20.78 -13.40
CA SER A 104 17.86 -20.42 -13.89
C SER A 104 18.67 -21.65 -14.36
N LEU A 105 18.52 -22.76 -13.63
CA LEU A 105 19.16 -24.06 -13.93
C LEU A 105 18.40 -24.88 -14.97
N LYS A 106 17.16 -24.46 -15.34
CA LYS A 106 16.25 -25.22 -16.22
C LYS A 106 15.92 -26.63 -15.68
N ILE A 107 15.83 -26.76 -14.37
CA ILE A 107 15.41 -27.98 -13.67
C ILE A 107 14.03 -27.80 -13.06
N SER A 108 13.35 -28.90 -12.70
CA SER A 108 12.02 -28.84 -12.09
C SER A 108 11.77 -30.02 -11.16
N GLY A 109 11.35 -29.71 -9.93
CA GLY A 109 10.97 -30.70 -8.92
C GLY A 109 12.13 -31.32 -8.16
N LYS A 110 11.79 -32.01 -7.08
CA LYS A 110 12.74 -32.53 -6.08
C LYS A 110 13.81 -33.45 -6.65
N ARG A 111 13.43 -34.38 -7.47
CA ARG A 111 14.35 -35.36 -8.04
C ARG A 111 15.52 -34.69 -8.77
N GLN A 112 15.23 -33.69 -9.60
CA GLN A 112 16.31 -32.99 -10.34
C GLN A 112 17.18 -32.12 -9.43
N ILE A 113 16.63 -31.59 -8.33
CA ILE A 113 17.43 -30.88 -7.32
C ILE A 113 18.37 -31.86 -6.59
N GLU A 114 17.89 -33.03 -6.22
CA GLU A 114 18.68 -34.07 -5.57
C GLU A 114 19.79 -34.59 -6.49
N GLU A 115 19.49 -34.84 -7.77
CA GLU A 115 20.47 -35.20 -8.79
C GLU A 115 21.53 -34.12 -9.02
N PHE A 116 21.14 -32.82 -8.94
CA PHE A 116 22.05 -31.67 -9.03
C PHE A 116 22.93 -31.51 -7.80
N GLY A 117 22.45 -31.92 -6.62
CA GLY A 117 23.09 -31.82 -5.33
C GLY A 117 22.59 -30.69 -4.45
N VAL A 118 22.00 -31.05 -3.30
CA VAL A 118 21.28 -30.11 -2.39
C VAL A 118 22.20 -29.00 -1.87
N ALA A 119 23.42 -29.29 -1.47
CA ALA A 119 24.39 -28.30 -0.99
C ALA A 119 24.67 -27.22 -2.06
N ARG A 120 24.91 -27.67 -3.30
CA ARG A 120 25.16 -26.76 -4.41
C ARG A 120 23.92 -25.92 -4.80
N PHE A 121 22.74 -26.54 -4.71
CA PHE A 121 21.48 -25.85 -4.95
C PHE A 121 21.22 -24.75 -3.91
N ASN A 122 21.42 -25.05 -2.64
CA ASN A 122 21.25 -24.10 -1.54
C ASN A 122 22.25 -22.95 -1.60
N GLU A 123 23.48 -23.20 -2.03
CA GLU A 123 24.46 -22.15 -2.26
C GLU A 123 24.03 -21.20 -3.41
N LEU A 124 23.45 -21.74 -4.48
CA LEU A 124 22.87 -20.91 -5.55
C LEU A 124 21.63 -20.12 -5.09
N CYS A 125 20.83 -20.65 -4.17
CA CYS A 125 19.74 -19.92 -3.54
C CYS A 125 20.28 -18.71 -2.76
N ARG A 126 21.32 -18.87 -1.96
CA ARG A 126 21.98 -17.79 -1.23
C ARG A 126 22.50 -16.71 -2.18
N GLN A 127 23.20 -17.10 -3.24
CA GLN A 127 23.71 -16.16 -4.26
C GLN A 127 22.61 -15.43 -5.02
N SER A 128 21.48 -16.09 -5.28
CA SER A 128 20.34 -15.49 -5.96
C SER A 128 19.71 -14.37 -5.13
N VAL A 129 19.60 -14.57 -3.82
CA VAL A 129 19.11 -13.57 -2.88
C VAL A 129 19.96 -12.31 -2.90
N GLU A 130 21.28 -12.44 -2.74
CA GLU A 130 22.22 -11.32 -2.68
C GLU A 130 22.14 -10.42 -3.94
N ARG A 131 21.96 -11.02 -5.12
CA ARG A 131 21.88 -10.28 -6.37
C ARG A 131 20.70 -9.30 -6.43
N TYR A 132 19.54 -9.64 -5.85
CA TYR A 132 18.36 -8.76 -5.88
C TYR A 132 18.39 -7.71 -4.78
N ILE A 133 19.13 -7.90 -3.71
CA ILE A 133 19.28 -6.93 -2.62
C ILE A 133 19.77 -5.58 -3.16
N ASP A 134 20.79 -5.55 -4.01
CA ASP A 134 21.34 -4.32 -4.57
C ASP A 134 20.27 -3.49 -5.34
N GLU A 135 19.40 -4.15 -6.11
CA GLU A 135 18.32 -3.46 -6.85
C GLU A 135 17.26 -2.86 -5.91
N TRP A 136 16.96 -3.57 -4.82
CA TRP A 136 16.03 -3.10 -3.80
C TRP A 136 16.61 -1.93 -2.99
N GLU A 137 17.89 -2.00 -2.64
CA GLU A 137 18.59 -0.92 -1.94
C GLU A 137 18.62 0.34 -2.81
N ALA A 138 18.97 0.22 -4.08
CA ALA A 138 18.99 1.33 -5.02
C ALA A 138 17.61 2.00 -5.16
N MET A 139 16.52 1.21 -5.23
CA MET A 139 15.17 1.76 -5.28
C MET A 139 14.77 2.43 -3.96
N THR A 140 15.09 1.81 -2.82
CA THR A 140 14.81 2.34 -1.48
C THR A 140 15.47 3.68 -1.27
N GLU A 141 16.73 3.79 -1.65
CA GLU A 141 17.51 5.00 -1.58
C GLU A 141 16.95 6.08 -2.53
N ARG A 142 16.66 5.71 -3.79
CA ARG A 142 16.11 6.65 -4.78
C ARG A 142 14.73 7.19 -4.39
N LEU A 143 13.93 6.40 -3.66
CA LEU A 143 12.66 6.82 -3.07
C LEU A 143 12.85 7.82 -1.91
N GLY A 144 14.03 7.90 -1.33
CA GLY A 144 14.31 8.68 -0.13
C GLY A 144 13.84 8.00 1.15
N PHE A 145 13.57 6.69 1.11
CA PHE A 145 13.19 5.92 2.28
C PHE A 145 14.42 5.67 3.17
N TRP A 146 14.41 6.24 4.35
CA TRP A 146 15.48 6.09 5.33
C TRP A 146 15.33 4.79 6.12
N LEU A 147 16.18 3.82 5.80
CA LEU A 147 16.24 2.50 6.42
C LEU A 147 17.70 2.12 6.65
N ASP A 148 18.01 1.54 7.80
CA ASP A 148 19.36 1.05 8.09
C ASP A 148 19.58 -0.29 7.39
N MET A 149 20.28 -0.21 6.26
CA MET A 149 20.66 -1.34 5.41
C MET A 149 22.12 -1.76 5.62
N LYS A 150 22.85 -1.13 6.57
CA LYS A 150 24.24 -1.52 6.89
C LYS A 150 24.28 -2.73 7.82
N ASP A 151 23.26 -2.91 8.65
CA ASP A 151 23.10 -4.05 9.55
C ASP A 151 21.68 -4.63 9.41
N PRO A 152 21.27 -5.09 8.22
CA PRO A 152 19.97 -5.71 8.04
C PRO A 152 19.96 -7.11 8.66
N TYR A 153 18.80 -7.58 9.09
CA TYR A 153 18.65 -9.00 9.38
C TYR A 153 18.35 -9.78 8.10
N ARG A 154 18.78 -11.03 8.04
CA ARG A 154 18.43 -11.98 6.98
C ARG A 154 17.89 -13.24 7.62
N THR A 155 16.78 -13.77 7.12
CA THR A 155 16.18 -14.98 7.72
C THR A 155 17.08 -16.20 7.62
N TYR A 156 18.07 -16.22 6.70
CA TYR A 156 19.06 -17.28 6.60
C TYR A 156 20.25 -17.16 7.57
N ASP A 157 20.39 -16.05 8.32
CA ASP A 157 21.50 -15.92 9.28
C ASP A 157 21.35 -16.95 10.40
N GLY A 158 22.46 -17.58 10.79
CA GLY A 158 22.42 -18.64 11.83
C GLY A 158 21.87 -18.12 13.17
N THR A 159 22.17 -16.87 13.56
CA THR A 159 21.56 -16.23 14.74
C THR A 159 20.04 -16.07 14.63
N TYR A 160 19.56 -15.83 13.43
CA TYR A 160 18.10 -15.75 13.16
C TYR A 160 17.47 -17.15 13.27
N ILE A 161 18.05 -18.14 12.60
CA ILE A 161 17.62 -19.55 12.64
C ILE A 161 17.60 -20.07 14.09
N GLU A 162 18.63 -19.77 14.88
CA GLU A 162 18.71 -20.20 16.28
C GLU A 162 17.54 -19.61 17.11
N SER A 163 17.20 -18.35 16.92
CA SER A 163 16.04 -17.73 17.57
C SER A 163 14.72 -18.38 17.14
N VAL A 164 14.58 -18.75 15.86
CA VAL A 164 13.43 -19.51 15.36
C VAL A 164 13.38 -20.90 16.01
N TRP A 165 14.48 -21.61 16.14
CA TRP A 165 14.53 -22.89 16.86
C TRP A 165 14.11 -22.76 18.32
N TRP A 166 14.56 -21.70 19.00
CA TRP A 166 14.10 -21.41 20.36
C TRP A 166 12.58 -21.26 20.41
N SER A 167 11.98 -20.53 19.49
CA SER A 167 10.53 -20.33 19.46
C SER A 167 9.78 -21.65 19.24
N LEU A 168 10.23 -22.47 18.31
CA LEU A 168 9.65 -23.81 18.06
C LEU A 168 9.78 -24.73 19.26
N LYS A 169 10.93 -24.70 19.96
CA LYS A 169 11.11 -25.43 21.23
C LYS A 169 10.13 -24.97 22.30
N ARG A 170 9.88 -23.66 22.42
CA ARG A 170 8.87 -23.13 23.34
C ARG A 170 7.45 -23.58 23.00
N LEU A 171 7.11 -23.71 21.74
CA LEU A 171 5.83 -24.26 21.30
C LEU A 171 5.74 -25.77 21.55
N TRP A 172 6.84 -26.51 21.32
CA TRP A 172 6.96 -27.92 21.62
C TRP A 172 6.74 -28.20 23.11
N ASP A 173 7.39 -27.48 24.01
CA ASP A 173 7.28 -27.65 25.48
C ASP A 173 5.86 -27.35 26.01
N ARG A 174 5.00 -26.70 25.20
CA ARG A 174 3.61 -26.39 25.49
C ARG A 174 2.62 -27.28 24.73
N ASP A 175 3.07 -28.37 24.11
CA ASP A 175 2.25 -29.26 23.27
C ASP A 175 1.52 -28.55 22.12
N LEU A 176 2.05 -27.39 21.66
CA LEU A 176 1.49 -26.63 20.55
C LEU A 176 2.11 -27.01 19.19
N LEU A 177 3.30 -27.62 19.17
CA LEU A 177 3.93 -28.16 17.98
C LEU A 177 3.77 -29.69 17.97
N TYR A 178 3.07 -30.22 16.98
CA TYR A 178 2.76 -31.64 16.89
C TYR A 178 2.81 -32.18 15.47
N GLN A 179 2.97 -33.48 15.32
CA GLN A 179 2.88 -34.18 14.06
C GLN A 179 1.47 -34.74 13.87
N GLY A 180 0.89 -34.53 12.68
CA GLY A 180 -0.43 -35.03 12.35
C GLY A 180 -0.48 -35.65 10.94
N TYR A 181 -1.32 -36.67 10.77
CA TYR A 181 -1.68 -37.22 9.45
C TYR A 181 -3.00 -36.59 9.02
N LYS A 182 -2.95 -35.64 8.11
CA LYS A 182 -4.10 -34.83 7.70
C LYS A 182 -4.09 -34.61 6.18
N VAL A 183 -5.26 -34.37 5.62
CA VAL A 183 -5.36 -33.86 4.26
C VAL A 183 -4.97 -32.38 4.28
N ALA A 184 -3.99 -32.02 3.46
CA ALA A 184 -3.51 -30.65 3.30
C ALA A 184 -3.54 -30.22 1.83
N PRO A 185 -3.68 -28.92 1.54
CA PRO A 185 -3.41 -28.41 0.20
C PRO A 185 -1.98 -28.75 -0.20
N TYR A 186 -1.81 -29.33 -1.37
CA TYR A 186 -0.54 -29.89 -1.83
C TYR A 186 -0.25 -29.49 -3.27
N CYS A 187 0.94 -28.98 -3.52
CA CYS A 187 1.41 -28.67 -4.86
C CYS A 187 2.17 -29.86 -5.48
N PRO A 188 1.65 -30.53 -6.50
CA PRO A 188 2.30 -31.70 -7.10
C PRO A 188 3.59 -31.35 -7.87
N ARG A 189 3.72 -30.14 -8.40
CA ARG A 189 4.94 -29.66 -9.06
C ARG A 189 6.04 -29.36 -8.05
N CYS A 190 5.71 -28.63 -6.98
CA CYS A 190 6.67 -28.28 -5.95
C CYS A 190 6.91 -29.45 -4.96
N GLN A 191 6.03 -30.40 -4.94
CA GLN A 191 6.03 -31.60 -4.08
C GLN A 191 6.11 -31.24 -2.60
N THR A 192 5.28 -30.29 -2.18
CA THR A 192 5.17 -29.83 -0.79
C THR A 192 3.74 -29.47 -0.44
N SER A 193 3.38 -29.64 0.84
CA SER A 193 2.14 -29.11 1.40
C SER A 193 2.22 -27.60 1.54
N LEU A 194 1.06 -26.96 1.58
CA LEU A 194 0.87 -25.54 1.77
C LEU A 194 0.05 -25.29 3.03
N SER A 195 0.25 -24.12 3.63
CA SER A 195 -0.59 -23.64 4.72
C SER A 195 -1.87 -22.99 4.19
N SER A 196 -2.85 -22.78 5.06
CA SER A 196 -4.13 -22.15 4.68
C SER A 196 -3.96 -20.74 4.13
N HIS A 197 -2.99 -19.97 4.64
CA HIS A 197 -2.72 -18.61 4.15
C HIS A 197 -2.03 -18.62 2.77
N GLU A 198 -1.17 -19.59 2.45
CA GLU A 198 -0.63 -19.77 1.10
C GLU A 198 -1.73 -20.18 0.11
N LEU A 199 -2.61 -21.08 0.52
CA LEU A 199 -3.78 -21.48 -0.26
C LEU A 199 -4.65 -20.30 -0.66
N SER A 200 -4.91 -19.39 0.28
CA SER A 200 -5.79 -18.24 0.08
C SER A 200 -5.27 -17.21 -0.94
N GLN A 201 -4.00 -17.27 -1.31
CA GLN A 201 -3.37 -16.36 -2.28
C GLN A 201 -3.43 -16.87 -3.73
N GLY A 202 -3.84 -18.13 -3.95
CA GLY A 202 -3.77 -18.80 -5.23
C GLY A 202 -5.11 -19.11 -5.89
N TYR A 203 -6.23 -18.61 -5.41
CA TYR A 203 -7.53 -18.87 -6.03
C TYR A 203 -7.66 -18.18 -7.39
N GLN A 204 -8.17 -18.94 -8.36
CA GLN A 204 -8.57 -18.46 -9.68
C GLN A 204 -10.06 -18.70 -9.86
N ASP A 205 -10.76 -17.68 -10.34
CA ASP A 205 -12.19 -17.75 -10.61
C ASP A 205 -12.48 -18.33 -12.00
N ASP A 206 -13.70 -18.80 -12.23
CA ASP A 206 -14.18 -19.35 -13.50
C ASP A 206 -13.38 -20.55 -14.04
N VAL A 207 -12.79 -21.35 -13.14
CA VAL A 207 -12.16 -22.62 -13.54
C VAL A 207 -13.25 -23.63 -13.92
N VAL A 208 -13.03 -24.32 -15.05
CA VAL A 208 -13.97 -25.32 -15.57
C VAL A 208 -13.42 -26.70 -15.31
N ASP A 209 -14.07 -27.43 -14.42
CA ASP A 209 -13.76 -28.84 -14.14
C ASP A 209 -14.90 -29.77 -14.59
N PRO A 210 -14.62 -31.06 -14.94
CA PRO A 210 -15.64 -32.03 -15.24
C PRO A 210 -16.42 -32.43 -13.99
N SER A 211 -17.69 -32.79 -14.17
CA SER A 211 -18.50 -33.40 -13.12
C SER A 211 -19.17 -34.65 -13.63
N VAL A 212 -19.31 -35.66 -12.78
CA VAL A 212 -19.88 -36.95 -13.17
C VAL A 212 -20.86 -37.45 -12.12
N PHE A 213 -21.93 -38.10 -12.60
CA PHE A 213 -22.85 -38.91 -11.80
C PHE A 213 -22.50 -40.37 -12.04
N VAL A 214 -22.11 -41.06 -10.96
CA VAL A 214 -21.51 -42.40 -11.02
C VAL A 214 -22.37 -43.42 -10.26
N LYS A 215 -22.50 -44.59 -10.83
CA LYS A 215 -23.29 -45.71 -10.31
C LYS A 215 -22.42 -46.70 -9.55
N PHE A 216 -22.65 -46.83 -8.24
CA PHE A 216 -22.03 -47.81 -7.37
C PHE A 216 -22.99 -49.01 -7.21
N ARG A 217 -22.73 -50.15 -7.88
CA ARG A 217 -23.59 -51.32 -7.87
C ARG A 217 -23.56 -51.99 -6.52
N LEU A 218 -24.73 -52.15 -5.87
CA LEU A 218 -24.83 -52.82 -4.58
C LEU A 218 -24.54 -54.31 -4.71
N THR A 219 -23.71 -54.82 -3.78
CA THR A 219 -23.45 -56.26 -3.67
C THR A 219 -24.69 -56.98 -3.14
N GLY A 220 -25.08 -58.09 -3.79
CA GLY A 220 -26.22 -58.90 -3.37
C GLY A 220 -27.61 -58.35 -3.74
N ALA A 221 -27.68 -57.26 -4.53
CA ALA A 221 -28.90 -56.71 -5.10
C ALA A 221 -28.81 -56.75 -6.63
N GLU A 222 -29.77 -57.37 -7.30
CA GLU A 222 -29.73 -57.54 -8.75
C GLU A 222 -29.98 -56.18 -9.43
N ASP A 223 -28.95 -55.66 -10.12
CA ASP A 223 -28.95 -54.43 -10.91
C ASP A 223 -29.38 -53.13 -10.19
N VAL A 224 -29.17 -53.03 -8.86
CA VAL A 224 -29.43 -51.82 -8.08
C VAL A 224 -28.11 -51.06 -7.84
N SER A 225 -28.08 -49.76 -8.11
CA SER A 225 -26.90 -48.91 -7.92
C SER A 225 -27.22 -47.70 -7.07
N LEU A 226 -26.29 -47.33 -6.18
CA LEU A 226 -26.26 -46.01 -5.54
C LEU A 226 -25.76 -44.99 -6.56
N LEU A 227 -26.45 -43.85 -6.68
CA LEU A 227 -26.05 -42.79 -7.60
C LEU A 227 -25.35 -41.68 -6.82
N ALA A 228 -24.05 -41.53 -7.01
CA ALA A 228 -23.28 -40.44 -6.40
C ALA A 228 -22.82 -39.41 -7.44
N TRP A 229 -22.51 -38.18 -6.99
CA TRP A 229 -22.01 -37.11 -7.82
C TRP A 229 -20.64 -36.64 -7.33
N THR A 230 -19.72 -36.32 -8.26
CA THR A 230 -18.44 -35.72 -7.93
C THR A 230 -17.99 -34.76 -9.03
N THR A 231 -17.23 -33.73 -8.62
CA THR A 231 -16.54 -32.74 -9.49
C THR A 231 -15.06 -33.07 -9.68
N THR A 232 -14.60 -34.20 -9.11
CA THR A 232 -13.21 -34.65 -9.19
C THR A 232 -13.15 -36.10 -9.65
N PRO A 233 -13.40 -36.41 -10.93
CA PRO A 233 -13.40 -37.81 -11.43
C PRO A 233 -12.11 -38.55 -11.12
N TRP A 234 -10.97 -37.87 -11.09
CA TRP A 234 -9.66 -38.42 -10.77
C TRP A 234 -9.55 -39.05 -9.37
N THR A 235 -10.46 -38.68 -8.41
CA THR A 235 -10.48 -39.30 -7.08
C THR A 235 -11.21 -40.63 -7.03
N LEU A 236 -12.04 -40.98 -8.05
CA LEU A 236 -12.82 -42.20 -8.10
C LEU A 236 -11.97 -43.48 -8.06
N PRO A 237 -10.77 -43.56 -8.71
CA PRO A 237 -9.89 -44.72 -8.51
C PRO A 237 -9.43 -44.91 -7.06
N GLY A 238 -9.46 -43.85 -6.24
CA GLY A 238 -9.16 -43.87 -4.80
C GLY A 238 -10.39 -44.08 -3.91
N ASN A 239 -11.58 -44.32 -4.46
CA ASN A 239 -12.80 -44.58 -3.70
C ASN A 239 -12.63 -45.72 -2.70
N VAL A 240 -13.13 -45.55 -1.48
CA VAL A 240 -13.12 -46.54 -0.40
C VAL A 240 -14.50 -46.70 0.28
N ALA A 241 -15.38 -45.70 0.16
CA ALA A 241 -16.73 -45.72 0.72
C ALA A 241 -17.66 -44.80 -0.05
N VAL A 242 -18.94 -44.87 0.23
CA VAL A 242 -19.95 -43.83 -0.07
C VAL A 242 -20.65 -43.44 1.23
N ALA A 243 -21.02 -42.18 1.38
CA ALA A 243 -21.68 -41.67 2.58
C ALA A 243 -23.13 -41.28 2.32
N VAL A 244 -24.00 -41.49 3.32
CA VAL A 244 -25.42 -41.15 3.30
C VAL A 244 -25.79 -40.41 4.60
N HIS A 245 -26.87 -39.63 4.56
CA HIS A 245 -27.48 -39.04 5.74
C HIS A 245 -28.46 -40.05 6.38
N PRO A 246 -28.26 -40.52 7.58
CA PRO A 246 -29.02 -41.64 8.14
C PRO A 246 -30.52 -41.34 8.28
N ASP A 247 -30.89 -40.09 8.59
CA ASP A 247 -32.28 -39.68 8.81
C ASP A 247 -33.01 -39.19 7.54
N ALA A 248 -32.27 -39.00 6.42
CA ALA A 248 -32.87 -38.59 5.17
C ALA A 248 -33.59 -39.73 4.47
N THR A 249 -34.56 -39.39 3.63
CA THR A 249 -35.32 -40.36 2.83
C THR A 249 -34.64 -40.59 1.49
N TYR A 250 -34.33 -41.83 1.19
CA TYR A 250 -33.81 -42.28 -0.10
C TYR A 250 -34.89 -43.09 -0.83
N VAL A 251 -34.85 -43.02 -2.13
CA VAL A 251 -35.76 -43.75 -3.00
C VAL A 251 -34.98 -44.59 -4.00
N GLU A 252 -35.44 -45.81 -4.20
CA GLU A 252 -35.08 -46.64 -5.34
C GLU A 252 -36.02 -46.31 -6.50
N VAL A 253 -35.44 -45.98 -7.62
CA VAL A 253 -36.19 -45.59 -8.81
C VAL A 253 -35.79 -46.43 -10.02
N GLU A 254 -36.76 -46.75 -10.84
CA GLU A 254 -36.53 -47.24 -12.18
C GLU A 254 -36.49 -46.03 -13.14
N ASN A 255 -35.36 -45.86 -13.80
CA ASN A 255 -35.12 -44.75 -14.75
C ASN A 255 -34.31 -45.28 -15.91
N ARG A 256 -34.82 -45.16 -17.12
CA ARG A 256 -34.18 -45.64 -18.35
C ARG A 256 -33.76 -47.14 -18.30
N GLY A 257 -34.58 -47.99 -17.66
CA GLY A 257 -34.28 -49.40 -17.48
C GLY A 257 -33.19 -49.73 -16.46
N GLN A 258 -32.81 -48.77 -15.61
CA GLN A 258 -31.81 -48.91 -14.54
C GLN A 258 -32.49 -48.67 -13.19
N ARG A 259 -32.07 -49.42 -12.16
CA ARG A 259 -32.52 -49.22 -10.77
C ARG A 259 -31.48 -48.43 -10.01
N LEU A 260 -31.86 -47.21 -9.59
CA LEU A 260 -30.98 -46.26 -8.96
C LEU A 260 -31.51 -45.86 -7.57
N ILE A 261 -30.60 -45.70 -6.60
CA ILE A 261 -30.91 -45.15 -5.26
C ILE A 261 -30.30 -43.77 -5.16
N LEU A 262 -31.10 -42.77 -4.77
CA LEU A 262 -30.69 -41.40 -4.49
C LEU A 262 -31.66 -40.80 -3.47
N ALA A 263 -31.31 -39.63 -2.91
CA ALA A 263 -32.17 -38.91 -1.99
C ALA A 263 -33.48 -38.50 -2.71
N ARG A 264 -34.61 -38.57 -2.02
CA ARG A 264 -35.92 -38.21 -2.55
C ARG A 264 -35.98 -36.76 -3.05
N GLU A 265 -35.36 -35.86 -2.32
CA GLU A 265 -35.29 -34.42 -2.63
C GLU A 265 -34.48 -34.15 -3.92
N ARG A 266 -33.71 -35.14 -4.38
CA ARG A 266 -32.81 -35.02 -5.55
C ARG A 266 -33.34 -35.72 -6.80
N LEU A 267 -34.57 -36.15 -6.81
CA LEU A 267 -35.19 -36.77 -8.00
C LEU A 267 -35.14 -35.90 -9.26
N GLY A 268 -35.15 -34.58 -9.10
CA GLY A 268 -35.07 -33.64 -10.23
C GLY A 268 -33.78 -33.69 -11.05
N ILE A 269 -32.74 -34.40 -10.59
CA ILE A 269 -31.49 -34.57 -11.36
C ILE A 269 -31.59 -35.65 -12.43
N LEU A 270 -32.57 -36.54 -12.33
CA LEU A 270 -32.77 -37.63 -13.26
C LEU A 270 -33.28 -37.14 -14.61
N ASP A 271 -32.70 -37.63 -15.67
CA ASP A 271 -33.12 -37.33 -17.02
C ASP A 271 -34.30 -38.22 -17.44
N GLY A 272 -35.41 -37.60 -17.84
CA GLY A 272 -36.63 -38.33 -18.32
C GLY A 272 -37.52 -38.86 -17.20
N GLU A 273 -38.50 -39.72 -17.58
CA GLU A 273 -39.45 -40.26 -16.62
C GLU A 273 -38.79 -41.29 -15.70
N HIS A 274 -39.25 -41.33 -14.46
CA HIS A 274 -38.81 -42.29 -13.45
C HIS A 274 -40.00 -42.81 -12.63
N ARG A 275 -39.85 -44.01 -12.09
CA ARG A 275 -40.85 -44.64 -11.24
C ARG A 275 -40.20 -45.05 -9.93
N ILE A 276 -40.70 -44.55 -8.80
CA ILE A 276 -40.27 -44.98 -7.46
C ILE A 276 -40.73 -46.41 -7.23
N THR A 277 -39.78 -47.29 -6.90
CA THR A 277 -40.02 -48.71 -6.64
C THR A 277 -39.94 -49.05 -5.17
N ALA A 278 -39.15 -48.32 -4.39
CA ALA A 278 -39.04 -48.43 -2.93
C ALA A 278 -38.64 -47.09 -2.30
N GLU A 279 -38.97 -46.98 -1.02
CA GLU A 279 -38.57 -45.88 -0.17
C GLU A 279 -37.91 -46.43 1.11
N MET A 280 -36.82 -45.80 1.56
CA MET A 280 -36.06 -46.28 2.71
C MET A 280 -35.40 -45.10 3.46
N ARG A 281 -35.00 -45.28 4.69
CA ARG A 281 -34.14 -44.33 5.40
C ARG A 281 -32.69 -44.58 5.01
N GLY A 282 -31.88 -43.49 5.08
CA GLY A 282 -30.44 -43.64 4.85
C GLY A 282 -29.79 -44.63 5.83
N GLY A 283 -30.29 -44.73 7.06
CA GLY A 283 -29.85 -45.72 8.05
C GLY A 283 -29.99 -47.16 7.58
N ASP A 284 -30.98 -47.49 6.70
CA ASP A 284 -31.17 -48.82 6.13
C ASP A 284 -30.14 -49.18 5.05
N LEU A 285 -29.43 -48.15 4.54
CA LEU A 285 -28.34 -48.30 3.58
C LEU A 285 -27.00 -48.52 4.25
N VAL A 286 -26.81 -48.01 5.50
CA VAL A 286 -25.54 -48.08 6.21
C VAL A 286 -25.08 -49.51 6.41
N GLY A 287 -23.80 -49.77 6.13
CA GLY A 287 -23.18 -51.09 6.20
C GLY A 287 -23.37 -51.97 4.96
N ARG A 288 -24.25 -51.58 4.00
CA ARG A 288 -24.32 -52.30 2.71
C ARG A 288 -23.00 -52.12 1.97
N THR A 289 -22.60 -53.17 1.22
CA THR A 289 -21.39 -53.16 0.39
C THR A 289 -21.74 -52.98 -1.07
N TYR A 290 -20.78 -52.49 -1.85
CA TYR A 290 -20.91 -52.29 -3.28
C TYR A 290 -19.67 -52.79 -4.02
N GLU A 291 -19.79 -53.04 -5.32
CA GLU A 291 -18.66 -53.42 -6.18
C GLU A 291 -17.74 -52.23 -6.41
N PRO A 292 -16.41 -52.39 -6.24
CA PRO A 292 -15.47 -51.31 -6.55
C PRO A 292 -15.60 -50.84 -8.01
N LEU A 293 -15.46 -49.53 -8.23
CA LEU A 293 -15.42 -48.99 -9.58
C LEU A 293 -14.19 -49.40 -10.36
N PHE A 294 -13.05 -49.47 -9.65
CA PHE A 294 -11.73 -49.80 -10.20
C PHE A 294 -11.10 -50.88 -9.31
N THR A 295 -10.62 -51.94 -9.93
CA THR A 295 -10.03 -53.10 -9.25
C THR A 295 -8.52 -53.07 -9.19
N ASP A 296 -7.87 -52.11 -9.86
CA ASP A 296 -6.45 -51.90 -9.76
C ASP A 296 -6.08 -51.38 -8.36
N LEU A 297 -5.05 -51.91 -7.74
CA LEU A 297 -4.56 -51.47 -6.43
C LEU A 297 -5.64 -51.44 -5.33
N LEU A 298 -6.28 -52.59 -5.03
CA LEU A 298 -7.27 -52.69 -3.95
C LEU A 298 -6.65 -52.41 -2.56
N PRO A 299 -7.37 -51.68 -1.65
CA PRO A 299 -6.87 -51.42 -0.31
C PRO A 299 -6.88 -52.67 0.56
N GLU A 300 -5.95 -52.76 1.49
CA GLU A 300 -6.00 -53.74 2.57
C GLU A 300 -6.94 -53.27 3.67
N GLY A 301 -7.86 -54.10 4.14
CA GLY A 301 -8.78 -53.75 5.22
C GLY A 301 -10.22 -53.44 4.78
N LYS A 302 -11.00 -52.83 5.68
CA LYS A 302 -12.41 -52.47 5.47
C LYS A 302 -12.57 -51.39 4.40
N ALA A 303 -13.32 -51.71 3.33
CA ALA A 303 -13.60 -50.77 2.24
C ALA A 303 -14.89 -51.14 1.47
N PHE A 304 -15.34 -50.24 0.55
CA PHE A 304 -16.46 -50.41 -0.39
C PHE A 304 -17.83 -50.66 0.30
N LEU A 305 -18.13 -49.83 1.27
CA LEU A 305 -19.38 -49.88 2.03
C LEU A 305 -20.01 -48.49 2.19
N VAL A 306 -21.27 -48.48 2.55
CA VAL A 306 -22.06 -47.30 2.84
C VAL A 306 -21.81 -46.86 4.30
N LEU A 307 -21.43 -45.62 4.51
CA LEU A 307 -21.19 -45.01 5.82
C LEU A 307 -22.27 -43.98 6.20
N SER A 308 -22.48 -43.78 7.48
CA SER A 308 -23.35 -42.74 8.02
C SER A 308 -22.50 -41.45 8.21
N ALA A 309 -22.89 -40.36 7.53
CA ALA A 309 -22.21 -39.08 7.67
C ALA A 309 -23.18 -37.89 7.47
N PRO A 310 -24.02 -37.59 8.48
CA PRO A 310 -24.98 -36.49 8.38
C PRO A 310 -24.29 -35.13 8.19
N GLU A 311 -23.08 -34.98 8.68
CA GLU A 311 -22.25 -33.79 8.56
C GLU A 311 -21.68 -33.55 7.14
N LEU A 312 -21.60 -34.60 6.31
CA LEU A 312 -20.99 -34.57 4.96
C LEU A 312 -22.02 -34.51 3.84
N VAL A 313 -23.23 -35.05 4.08
CA VAL A 313 -24.22 -35.29 3.03
C VAL A 313 -25.25 -34.18 3.00
N SER A 314 -25.23 -33.34 1.96
CA SER A 314 -26.24 -32.31 1.69
C SER A 314 -27.43 -32.89 0.88
N MET A 315 -28.64 -32.40 1.20
CA MET A 315 -29.84 -32.66 0.38
C MET A 315 -30.09 -31.56 -0.66
N GLU A 316 -29.25 -30.50 -0.66
CA GLU A 316 -29.40 -29.36 -1.57
C GLU A 316 -28.59 -29.52 -2.85
N GLU A 317 -27.46 -30.24 -2.80
CA GLU A 317 -26.55 -30.48 -3.95
C GLU A 317 -26.34 -31.98 -4.22
N GLY A 318 -25.85 -32.28 -5.41
CA GLY A 318 -25.54 -33.64 -5.82
C GLY A 318 -26.75 -34.58 -5.77
N THR A 319 -26.58 -35.79 -5.26
CA THR A 319 -27.58 -36.88 -5.26
C THR A 319 -28.06 -37.23 -3.86
N GLY A 320 -27.51 -36.59 -2.81
CA GLY A 320 -27.69 -37.04 -1.43
C GLY A 320 -26.83 -38.26 -1.06
N ILE A 321 -25.95 -38.71 -1.95
CA ILE A 321 -24.93 -39.75 -1.70
C ILE A 321 -23.57 -39.18 -2.10
N VAL A 322 -22.61 -39.19 -1.17
CA VAL A 322 -21.28 -38.65 -1.39
C VAL A 322 -20.26 -39.75 -1.62
N HIS A 323 -19.48 -39.65 -2.69
CA HIS A 323 -18.30 -40.46 -2.93
C HIS A 323 -17.21 -40.12 -1.96
N THR A 324 -16.62 -41.10 -1.29
CA THR A 324 -15.56 -40.90 -0.24
C THR A 324 -14.25 -41.46 -0.71
N ALA A 325 -13.20 -40.57 -0.73
CA ALA A 325 -11.82 -40.90 -1.06
C ALA A 325 -10.89 -40.37 0.03
N ALA A 326 -10.67 -41.13 1.09
CA ALA A 326 -10.00 -40.76 2.33
C ALA A 326 -8.63 -40.09 2.14
N ALA A 327 -7.90 -40.37 1.06
CA ALA A 327 -6.59 -39.77 0.78
C ALA A 327 -6.66 -38.34 0.21
N TYR A 328 -7.84 -37.86 -0.21
CA TYR A 328 -8.02 -36.64 -1.03
C TYR A 328 -9.10 -35.66 -0.52
N GLY A 329 -9.77 -35.99 0.58
CA GLY A 329 -10.75 -35.13 1.24
C GLY A 329 -10.58 -35.15 2.76
N GLU A 330 -10.56 -33.95 3.40
CA GLU A 330 -10.33 -33.85 4.87
C GLU A 330 -11.46 -34.54 5.63
N ALA A 331 -12.70 -34.22 5.33
CA ALA A 331 -13.87 -34.82 5.96
C ALA A 331 -13.99 -36.31 5.61
N ASP A 332 -13.57 -36.72 4.40
CA ASP A 332 -13.50 -38.15 4.00
C ASP A 332 -12.49 -38.90 4.87
N LEU A 333 -11.30 -38.29 5.11
CA LEU A 333 -10.27 -38.90 5.95
C LEU A 333 -10.78 -39.08 7.39
N GLU A 334 -11.36 -38.03 7.97
CA GLU A 334 -11.91 -38.07 9.33
C GLU A 334 -12.99 -39.15 9.49
N LEU A 335 -13.91 -39.21 8.53
CA LEU A 335 -14.95 -40.23 8.50
C LEU A 335 -14.35 -41.65 8.42
N CYS A 336 -13.40 -41.86 7.50
CA CYS A 336 -12.76 -43.15 7.32
C CYS A 336 -11.95 -43.61 8.53
N LEU A 337 -11.20 -42.72 9.15
CA LEU A 337 -10.44 -43.00 10.39
C LEU A 337 -11.39 -43.37 11.55
N ARG A 338 -12.47 -42.61 11.73
CA ARG A 338 -13.49 -42.87 12.77
C ARG A 338 -14.15 -44.23 12.58
N GLU A 339 -14.43 -44.62 11.33
CA GLU A 339 -15.12 -45.89 10.98
C GLU A 339 -14.17 -47.05 10.73
N GLY A 340 -12.85 -46.85 10.86
CA GLY A 340 -11.85 -47.88 10.61
C GLY A 340 -11.80 -48.35 9.14
N VAL A 341 -12.10 -47.45 8.19
CA VAL A 341 -12.02 -47.70 6.75
C VAL A 341 -10.63 -47.40 6.24
N ALA A 342 -10.14 -48.18 5.28
CA ALA A 342 -8.80 -48.04 4.73
C ALA A 342 -8.57 -46.69 4.03
N VAL A 343 -7.37 -46.10 4.19
CA VAL A 343 -6.93 -44.94 3.41
C VAL A 343 -6.16 -45.45 2.19
N ARG A 344 -6.62 -45.08 0.98
CA ARG A 344 -6.05 -45.58 -0.28
C ARG A 344 -5.42 -44.49 -1.09
N HIS A 345 -4.07 -44.49 -1.17
CA HIS A 345 -3.35 -43.64 -2.09
C HIS A 345 -3.20 -44.30 -3.47
N VAL A 346 -3.69 -43.63 -4.49
CA VAL A 346 -3.60 -44.06 -5.90
C VAL A 346 -2.74 -43.10 -6.73
N VAL A 347 -2.40 -41.94 -6.17
CA VAL A 347 -1.65 -40.87 -6.80
C VAL A 347 -0.35 -40.64 -6.01
N GLY A 348 0.73 -40.42 -6.72
CA GLY A 348 2.05 -40.11 -6.15
C GLY A 348 2.17 -38.63 -5.76
N LEU A 349 3.26 -38.30 -5.09
CA LEU A 349 3.57 -36.94 -4.67
C LEU A 349 3.78 -35.94 -5.85
N ASP A 350 4.00 -36.46 -7.06
CA ASP A 350 4.07 -35.67 -8.30
C ASP A 350 2.72 -35.43 -8.96
N GLY A 351 1.62 -35.86 -8.31
CA GLY A 351 0.25 -35.74 -8.82
C GLY A 351 -0.07 -36.71 -9.95
N ARG A 352 0.73 -37.76 -10.16
CA ARG A 352 0.52 -38.78 -11.18
C ARG A 352 0.05 -40.09 -10.57
N PHE A 353 -0.78 -40.81 -11.32
CA PHE A 353 -1.20 -42.12 -10.87
C PHE A 353 -0.05 -43.08 -10.68
N LEU A 354 -0.07 -43.81 -9.58
CA LEU A 354 0.95 -44.80 -9.19
C LEU A 354 1.02 -45.99 -10.19
N GLU A 355 2.13 -46.69 -10.17
CA GLU A 355 2.36 -47.88 -11.01
C GLU A 355 1.29 -49.00 -10.85
N GLY A 356 0.75 -49.12 -9.63
CA GLY A 356 -0.32 -50.08 -9.34
C GLY A 356 -1.67 -49.72 -10.00
N GLN A 357 -1.86 -48.51 -10.49
CA GLN A 357 -3.01 -48.07 -11.28
C GLN A 357 -2.74 -48.29 -12.78
N ALA A 358 -2.81 -49.52 -13.24
CA ALA A 358 -2.35 -49.92 -14.55
C ALA A 358 -2.94 -49.09 -15.70
N ARG A 359 -4.25 -48.73 -15.61
CA ARG A 359 -4.95 -47.93 -16.64
C ARG A 359 -4.47 -46.50 -16.78
N TYR A 360 -4.09 -45.86 -15.68
CA TYR A 360 -3.79 -44.42 -15.62
C TYR A 360 -2.32 -44.16 -15.23
N ARG A 361 -1.50 -45.16 -15.14
CA ARG A 361 -0.10 -45.11 -14.71
C ARG A 361 0.65 -43.93 -15.29
N GLY A 362 1.23 -43.08 -14.44
CA GLY A 362 2.07 -41.95 -14.81
C GLY A 362 1.31 -40.77 -15.45
N ILE A 363 -0.01 -40.84 -15.63
CA ILE A 363 -0.83 -39.73 -16.12
C ILE A 363 -1.07 -38.75 -14.97
N PHE A 364 -0.95 -37.45 -15.20
CA PHE A 364 -1.31 -36.44 -14.23
C PHE A 364 -2.83 -36.45 -13.99
N VAL A 365 -3.24 -36.27 -12.74
CA VAL A 365 -4.65 -36.49 -12.33
C VAL A 365 -5.68 -35.73 -13.15
N LYS A 366 -5.48 -34.44 -13.43
CA LYS A 366 -6.41 -33.64 -14.26
C LYS A 366 -6.42 -34.09 -15.74
N ASP A 367 -5.28 -34.59 -16.23
CA ASP A 367 -5.19 -35.12 -17.61
C ASP A 367 -5.85 -36.48 -17.77
N ALA A 368 -6.04 -37.21 -16.66
CA ALA A 368 -6.69 -38.50 -16.64
C ALA A 368 -8.24 -38.43 -16.63
N ASP A 369 -8.82 -37.29 -16.22
CA ASP A 369 -10.30 -37.16 -16.11
C ASP A 369 -11.06 -37.59 -17.38
N PRO A 370 -10.68 -37.20 -18.60
CA PRO A 370 -11.41 -37.65 -19.81
C PRO A 370 -11.38 -39.16 -20.01
N GLN A 371 -10.25 -39.81 -19.69
CA GLN A 371 -10.10 -41.26 -19.82
C GLN A 371 -10.91 -42.00 -18.74
N ILE A 372 -10.90 -41.50 -17.51
CA ILE A 372 -11.69 -42.03 -16.38
C ILE A 372 -13.19 -41.98 -16.74
N ILE A 373 -13.65 -40.85 -17.29
CA ILE A 373 -15.05 -40.69 -17.72
C ILE A 373 -15.40 -41.69 -18.83
N ALA A 374 -14.55 -41.84 -19.83
CA ALA A 374 -14.76 -42.78 -20.93
C ALA A 374 -14.79 -44.24 -20.43
N ASP A 375 -13.92 -44.61 -19.50
CA ASP A 375 -13.91 -45.97 -18.92
C ASP A 375 -15.18 -46.25 -18.09
N LEU A 376 -15.63 -45.28 -17.30
CA LEU A 376 -16.90 -45.38 -16.56
C LEU A 376 -18.10 -45.52 -17.49
N GLU A 377 -18.11 -44.87 -18.64
CA GLU A 377 -19.14 -44.97 -19.66
C GLU A 377 -19.11 -46.38 -20.30
N ALA A 378 -17.94 -46.85 -20.72
CA ALA A 378 -17.74 -48.16 -21.32
C ALA A 378 -18.13 -49.31 -20.38
N GLU A 379 -17.90 -49.15 -19.08
CA GLU A 379 -18.27 -50.15 -18.05
C GLU A 379 -19.74 -50.00 -17.59
N GLY A 380 -20.49 -49.07 -18.18
CA GLY A 380 -21.88 -48.81 -17.79
C GLY A 380 -22.04 -48.23 -16.37
N ARG A 381 -20.98 -47.65 -15.81
CA ARG A 381 -20.97 -47.07 -14.47
C ARG A 381 -21.29 -45.55 -14.49
N LEU A 382 -21.17 -44.89 -15.62
CA LEU A 382 -21.55 -43.49 -15.80
C LEU A 382 -23.07 -43.37 -15.97
N TYR A 383 -23.70 -42.44 -15.23
CA TYR A 383 -25.07 -42.03 -15.49
C TYR A 383 -25.13 -40.79 -16.39
N LYS A 384 -24.34 -39.76 -16.06
CA LYS A 384 -24.30 -38.47 -16.74
C LYS A 384 -22.96 -37.78 -16.49
N ALA A 385 -22.43 -37.07 -17.50
CA ALA A 385 -21.31 -36.20 -17.39
C ALA A 385 -21.73 -34.74 -17.64
N GLY A 386 -21.04 -33.80 -17.00
CA GLY A 386 -21.25 -32.35 -17.11
C GLY A 386 -19.99 -31.59 -16.83
N GLN A 387 -20.12 -30.27 -16.65
CA GLN A 387 -19.07 -29.38 -16.26
C GLN A 387 -19.54 -28.50 -15.10
N VAL A 388 -18.61 -28.07 -14.26
CA VAL A 388 -18.85 -27.12 -13.18
C VAL A 388 -17.90 -25.94 -13.34
N HIS A 389 -18.44 -24.73 -13.15
CA HIS A 389 -17.70 -23.49 -13.09
C HIS A 389 -17.55 -23.09 -11.63
N HIS A 390 -16.32 -22.96 -11.16
CA HIS A 390 -16.05 -22.64 -9.77
C HIS A 390 -14.72 -21.93 -9.58
N SER A 391 -14.51 -21.33 -8.40
CA SER A 391 -13.21 -20.87 -7.95
C SER A 391 -12.37 -22.07 -7.49
N TYR A 392 -11.13 -22.19 -7.98
CA TYR A 392 -10.23 -23.31 -7.68
C TYR A 392 -8.86 -22.84 -7.22
N PRO A 393 -8.23 -23.48 -6.21
CA PRO A 393 -6.92 -23.08 -5.73
C PRO A 393 -5.78 -23.59 -6.63
N PHE A 394 -4.86 -22.67 -6.93
CA PHE A 394 -3.59 -22.92 -7.59
C PHE A 394 -2.44 -22.61 -6.65
N CYS A 395 -1.29 -23.16 -6.91
CA CYS A 395 -0.10 -22.83 -6.17
C CYS A 395 0.25 -21.34 -6.39
N TRP A 396 0.26 -20.57 -5.33
CA TRP A 396 0.52 -19.12 -5.34
C TRP A 396 1.87 -18.72 -5.98
N ARG A 397 2.77 -19.70 -6.20
CA ARG A 397 4.11 -19.48 -6.76
C ARG A 397 4.32 -20.05 -8.15
N CYS A 398 3.77 -21.23 -8.46
CA CYS A 398 4.03 -21.89 -9.75
C CYS A 398 2.79 -22.07 -10.63
N ASP A 399 1.64 -21.55 -10.21
CA ASP A 399 0.35 -21.61 -10.92
C ASP A 399 -0.11 -23.04 -11.28
N THR A 400 0.39 -24.06 -10.56
CA THR A 400 -0.08 -25.44 -10.74
C THR A 400 -1.35 -25.65 -9.93
N PRO A 401 -2.38 -26.29 -10.48
CA PRO A 401 -3.58 -26.64 -9.71
C PRO A 401 -3.22 -27.49 -8.50
N LEU A 402 -3.73 -27.12 -7.33
CA LEU A 402 -3.45 -27.82 -6.09
C LEU A 402 -4.30 -29.09 -5.99
N LEU A 403 -3.78 -30.06 -5.27
CA LEU A 403 -4.52 -31.25 -4.84
C LEU A 403 -4.72 -31.16 -3.33
N TYR A 404 -5.80 -31.76 -2.83
CA TYR A 404 -5.91 -32.09 -1.43
C TYR A 404 -5.31 -33.49 -1.24
N TYR A 405 -4.36 -33.64 -0.29
CA TYR A 405 -3.59 -34.86 -0.17
C TYR A 405 -3.29 -35.19 1.29
N ALA A 406 -3.64 -36.43 1.71
CA ALA A 406 -3.36 -36.92 3.06
C ALA A 406 -1.87 -37.23 3.21
N LEU A 407 -1.21 -36.56 4.14
CA LEU A 407 0.21 -36.74 4.42
C LEU A 407 0.54 -36.44 5.89
N THR A 408 1.65 -36.99 6.36
CA THR A 408 2.18 -36.64 7.66
C THR A 408 2.92 -35.30 7.56
N SER A 409 2.51 -34.33 8.39
CA SER A 409 3.11 -33.00 8.47
C SER A 409 3.24 -32.53 9.92
N TRP A 410 4.03 -31.49 10.15
CA TRP A 410 4.12 -30.83 11.44
C TRP A 410 3.21 -29.60 11.46
N PHE A 411 2.48 -29.45 12.55
CA PHE A 411 1.47 -28.41 12.73
C PHE A 411 1.70 -27.63 14.01
N ILE A 412 1.39 -26.32 13.98
CA ILE A 412 1.23 -25.51 15.18
C ILE A 412 -0.26 -25.45 15.50
N ARG A 413 -0.64 -25.77 16.73
CA ARG A 413 -2.02 -25.76 17.23
C ARG A 413 -2.50 -24.33 17.49
N THR A 414 -2.62 -23.53 16.43
CA THR A 414 -3.07 -22.14 16.50
C THR A 414 -4.52 -22.03 16.98
N THR A 415 -5.33 -23.05 16.70
CA THR A 415 -6.73 -23.13 17.16
C THR A 415 -6.86 -23.15 18.68
N ALA A 416 -5.86 -23.63 19.41
CA ALA A 416 -5.84 -23.65 20.88
C ALA A 416 -5.82 -22.24 21.49
N LEU A 417 -5.38 -21.23 20.75
CA LEU A 417 -5.30 -19.83 21.18
C LEU A 417 -6.17 -18.89 20.31
N LYS A 418 -7.15 -19.44 19.60
CA LYS A 418 -8.02 -18.70 18.67
C LYS A 418 -8.68 -17.48 19.31
N GLU A 419 -9.28 -17.65 20.48
CA GLU A 419 -9.96 -16.55 21.20
C GLU A 419 -8.98 -15.45 21.59
N ARG A 420 -7.76 -15.84 21.99
CA ARG A 420 -6.71 -14.89 22.34
C ARG A 420 -6.16 -14.14 21.13
N LEU A 421 -6.08 -14.79 19.99
CA LEU A 421 -5.71 -14.16 18.71
C LEU A 421 -6.76 -13.12 18.30
N ILE A 422 -8.04 -13.43 18.44
CA ILE A 422 -9.14 -12.50 18.17
C ILE A 422 -9.10 -11.30 19.12
N GLU A 423 -8.87 -11.53 20.42
CA GLU A 423 -8.73 -10.47 21.40
C GLU A 423 -7.55 -9.55 21.13
N ASN A 424 -6.38 -10.11 20.83
CA ASN A 424 -5.19 -9.35 20.46
C ASN A 424 -5.40 -8.54 19.18
N ASN A 425 -6.06 -9.10 18.15
CA ASN A 425 -6.40 -8.36 16.93
C ASN A 425 -7.32 -7.16 17.22
N ARG A 426 -8.29 -7.31 18.12
CA ARG A 426 -9.20 -6.23 18.53
C ARG A 426 -8.49 -5.07 19.23
N SER A 427 -7.34 -5.32 19.86
CA SER A 427 -6.52 -4.31 20.53
C SER A 427 -5.65 -3.48 19.57
N VAL A 428 -5.60 -3.84 18.30
CA VAL A 428 -4.81 -3.18 17.26
C VAL A 428 -5.64 -2.13 16.54
N ASP A 429 -5.06 -0.94 16.32
CA ASP A 429 -5.66 0.10 15.49
C ASP A 429 -5.34 -0.14 14.01
N TRP A 430 -6.37 -0.49 13.25
CA TRP A 430 -6.29 -0.74 11.81
C TRP A 430 -6.74 0.47 10.99
N GLN A 431 -5.93 0.83 10.01
CA GLN A 431 -6.26 1.80 8.98
C GLN A 431 -6.31 1.10 7.60
N PRO A 432 -7.50 0.88 7.04
CA PRO A 432 -8.84 1.27 7.54
C PRO A 432 -9.39 0.29 8.60
N ALA A 433 -10.19 0.81 9.54
CA ALA A 433 -10.70 0.05 10.68
C ALA A 433 -11.51 -1.20 10.33
N HIS A 434 -12.21 -1.22 9.19
CA HIS A 434 -13.03 -2.35 8.76
C HIS A 434 -12.20 -3.62 8.47
N VAL A 435 -10.89 -3.51 8.22
CA VAL A 435 -10.01 -4.67 7.99
C VAL A 435 -9.88 -5.52 9.24
N ARG A 436 -9.87 -4.88 10.43
CA ARG A 436 -9.77 -5.55 11.74
C ARG A 436 -10.85 -6.60 11.94
N ASP A 437 -12.11 -6.21 11.77
CA ASP A 437 -13.27 -7.06 12.06
C ASP A 437 -13.73 -7.83 10.82
N GLY A 438 -13.48 -7.28 9.63
CA GLY A 438 -13.80 -7.89 8.35
C GLY A 438 -12.74 -8.92 7.92
N ARG A 439 -11.80 -8.51 7.05
CA ARG A 439 -10.88 -9.46 6.40
C ARG A 439 -9.97 -10.21 7.39
N MET A 440 -9.43 -9.54 8.40
CA MET A 440 -8.58 -10.18 9.43
C MET A 440 -9.42 -10.93 10.45
N GLY A 441 -10.53 -10.33 10.94
CA GLY A 441 -11.44 -10.96 11.90
C GLY A 441 -12.04 -12.25 11.37
N ASN A 442 -12.62 -12.22 10.17
CA ASN A 442 -13.18 -13.42 9.52
C ASN A 442 -12.14 -14.53 9.32
N TRP A 443 -10.88 -14.17 9.06
CA TRP A 443 -9.80 -15.14 8.97
C TRP A 443 -9.55 -15.84 10.31
N LEU A 444 -9.48 -15.08 11.40
CA LEU A 444 -9.26 -15.62 12.74
C LEU A 444 -10.45 -16.44 13.24
N GLU A 445 -11.68 -16.07 12.86
CA GLU A 445 -12.90 -16.83 13.21
C GLU A 445 -12.93 -18.20 12.54
N ASN A 446 -12.33 -18.34 11.35
CA ASN A 446 -12.24 -19.59 10.61
C ASN A 446 -10.83 -20.21 10.66
N LEU A 447 -10.10 -19.92 11.74
CA LEU A 447 -8.72 -20.38 11.90
C LEU A 447 -8.62 -21.90 11.98
N VAL A 448 -7.65 -22.45 11.26
CA VAL A 448 -7.21 -23.84 11.35
C VAL A 448 -5.77 -23.91 11.87
N ASP A 449 -5.35 -25.09 12.31
CA ASP A 449 -3.96 -25.29 12.74
C ASP A 449 -2.97 -25.02 11.60
N TRP A 450 -1.87 -24.35 11.92
CA TRP A 450 -0.87 -23.93 10.94
C TRP A 450 -0.02 -25.11 10.49
N ASN A 451 -0.13 -25.52 9.24
CA ASN A 451 0.76 -26.52 8.64
C ASN A 451 2.15 -25.91 8.46
N LEU A 452 3.08 -26.28 9.32
CA LEU A 452 4.40 -25.67 9.45
C LEU A 452 5.44 -26.29 8.50
N SER A 453 5.46 -27.61 8.33
CA SER A 453 6.56 -28.27 7.62
C SER A 453 6.45 -28.18 6.11
N ARG A 454 7.60 -28.02 5.46
CA ARG A 454 7.75 -28.01 4.00
C ARG A 454 8.79 -29.06 3.59
N SER A 455 8.39 -29.94 2.71
CA SER A 455 9.30 -30.93 2.13
C SER A 455 10.18 -30.31 1.06
N ARG A 456 11.00 -29.32 1.42
CA ARG A 456 11.90 -28.55 0.53
C ARG A 456 13.32 -28.47 1.09
N TYR A 457 14.19 -27.63 0.49
CA TYR A 457 15.63 -27.65 0.75
C TYR A 457 16.16 -26.32 1.31
N TRP A 458 15.71 -25.18 0.78
CA TRP A 458 16.16 -23.85 1.18
C TRP A 458 15.20 -23.20 2.16
N GLY A 459 15.48 -23.30 3.44
CA GLY A 459 14.65 -22.76 4.51
C GLY A 459 15.23 -23.15 5.87
N THR A 460 14.70 -22.56 6.92
CA THR A 460 15.04 -22.92 8.30
C THR A 460 14.69 -24.39 8.55
N PRO A 461 15.66 -25.26 8.88
CA PRO A 461 15.39 -26.66 9.15
C PRO A 461 14.55 -26.85 10.40
N LEU A 462 13.57 -27.76 10.33
CA LEU A 462 12.77 -28.11 11.50
C LEU A 462 13.63 -28.81 12.55
N PRO A 463 13.74 -28.28 13.79
CA PRO A 463 14.76 -28.75 14.76
C PRO A 463 14.27 -29.97 15.57
N ILE A 464 13.82 -31.01 14.89
CA ILE A 464 13.27 -32.21 15.55
C ILE A 464 14.05 -33.45 15.12
N TRP A 465 14.52 -34.21 16.10
CA TRP A 465 15.20 -35.49 15.95
C TRP A 465 14.28 -36.61 16.40
N ILE A 466 14.22 -37.70 15.65
CA ILE A 466 13.40 -38.89 15.93
C ILE A 466 14.30 -40.11 15.97
N CYS A 467 14.08 -40.95 16.97
CA CYS A 467 14.70 -42.27 17.07
C CYS A 467 13.92 -43.29 16.23
N PRO A 468 14.50 -43.89 15.19
CA PRO A 468 13.78 -44.86 14.38
C PRO A 468 13.48 -46.18 15.11
N GLU A 469 14.17 -46.46 16.23
CA GLU A 469 14.04 -47.71 16.98
C GLU A 469 12.88 -47.66 18.00
N CYS A 470 12.59 -46.49 18.61
CA CYS A 470 11.61 -46.38 19.68
C CYS A 470 10.65 -45.20 19.55
N ASP A 471 10.73 -44.45 18.45
CA ASP A 471 9.93 -43.26 18.15
C ASP A 471 10.06 -42.14 19.19
N ASP A 472 11.12 -42.17 19.99
CA ASP A 472 11.43 -41.08 20.90
C ASP A 472 11.79 -39.80 20.11
N ARG A 473 11.34 -38.62 20.58
CA ARG A 473 11.39 -37.36 19.82
C ARG A 473 11.98 -36.25 20.66
N ARG A 474 12.89 -35.49 20.08
CA ARG A 474 13.53 -34.36 20.73
C ARG A 474 13.47 -33.14 19.84
N CYS A 475 12.92 -32.04 20.36
CA CYS A 475 12.99 -30.73 19.75
C CYS A 475 14.15 -29.94 20.37
N VAL A 476 15.00 -29.37 19.52
CA VAL A 476 16.21 -28.62 19.91
C VAL A 476 15.91 -27.13 19.84
N GLY A 477 16.34 -26.38 20.84
CA GLY A 477 16.08 -24.94 20.96
C GLY A 477 17.28 -24.04 20.70
N SER A 478 18.49 -24.61 20.54
CA SER A 478 19.72 -23.85 20.28
C SER A 478 20.78 -24.67 19.52
N ALA A 479 21.66 -24.00 18.81
CA ALA A 479 22.81 -24.64 18.15
C ALA A 479 23.73 -25.32 19.19
N ALA A 480 23.85 -24.73 20.36
CA ALA A 480 24.70 -25.27 21.45
C ALA A 480 24.24 -26.65 21.94
N GLU A 481 22.95 -26.98 21.89
CA GLU A 481 22.45 -28.34 22.23
C GLU A 481 22.96 -29.42 21.26
N LEU A 482 23.40 -28.99 20.07
CA LEU A 482 24.00 -29.87 19.04
C LEU A 482 25.53 -29.84 19.02
N GLY A 483 26.14 -29.06 19.92
CA GLY A 483 27.60 -28.82 19.92
C GLY A 483 28.04 -27.87 18.79
N LEU A 484 27.11 -27.10 18.22
CA LEU A 484 27.32 -26.11 17.17
C LEU A 484 27.23 -24.70 17.74
N THR A 485 27.48 -23.70 16.89
CA THR A 485 27.30 -22.28 17.16
C THR A 485 26.41 -21.67 16.08
N ALA A 486 25.88 -20.50 16.33
CA ALA A 486 25.10 -19.74 15.33
C ALA A 486 25.94 -19.26 14.11
N GLN A 487 27.25 -19.40 14.12
CA GLN A 487 28.16 -19.15 12.99
C GLN A 487 28.32 -20.33 12.06
N ASP A 488 27.98 -21.55 12.52
CA ASP A 488 27.97 -22.73 11.67
C ASP A 488 26.80 -22.67 10.68
N ASP A 489 26.94 -23.32 9.52
CA ASP A 489 25.82 -23.38 8.56
C ASP A 489 24.75 -24.36 9.03
N LEU A 490 23.65 -23.82 9.56
CA LEU A 490 22.56 -24.61 10.10
C LEU A 490 21.58 -25.13 9.03
N HIS A 491 21.85 -24.87 7.72
CA HIS A 491 20.99 -25.34 6.63
C HIS A 491 21.25 -26.81 6.26
N LYS A 492 20.31 -27.36 5.49
CA LYS A 492 20.49 -28.60 4.76
C LYS A 492 21.61 -28.46 3.71
N PRO A 493 22.43 -29.49 3.45
CA PRO A 493 22.38 -30.80 4.11
C PRO A 493 23.19 -30.86 5.40
N HIS A 494 23.93 -29.82 5.78
CA HIS A 494 24.89 -29.81 6.88
C HIS A 494 24.25 -30.22 8.22
N ILE A 495 23.10 -29.70 8.53
CA ILE A 495 22.36 -30.01 9.76
C ILE A 495 21.81 -31.45 9.76
N ASP A 496 21.59 -32.05 8.59
CA ASP A 496 21.07 -33.41 8.47
C ASP A 496 22.11 -34.47 8.86
N ASP A 497 23.40 -34.10 8.82
CA ASP A 497 24.50 -34.97 9.25
C ASP A 497 24.65 -35.05 10.77
N VAL A 498 23.99 -34.15 11.51
CA VAL A 498 24.03 -34.12 12.98
C VAL A 498 23.10 -35.19 13.55
N VAL A 499 23.66 -36.13 14.27
CA VAL A 499 22.94 -37.21 14.93
C VAL A 499 23.01 -37.08 16.46
N LEU A 500 21.93 -37.46 17.14
CA LEU A 500 21.86 -37.45 18.60
C LEU A 500 21.76 -38.90 19.15
N LEU A 501 22.18 -39.08 20.36
CA LEU A 501 21.96 -40.33 21.08
C LEU A 501 20.59 -40.33 21.73
N CYS A 502 19.80 -41.36 21.48
CA CYS A 502 18.49 -41.50 22.13
C CYS A 502 18.66 -41.86 23.61
N GLU A 503 18.16 -41.00 24.48
CA GLU A 503 18.24 -41.22 25.96
C GLU A 503 17.38 -42.41 26.42
N ARG A 504 16.34 -42.78 25.63
CA ARG A 504 15.42 -43.86 25.97
C ARG A 504 15.94 -45.25 25.63
N CYS A 505 16.54 -45.41 24.46
CA CYS A 505 16.98 -46.75 24.00
C CYS A 505 18.46 -46.86 23.63
N GLY A 506 19.20 -45.74 23.63
CA GLY A 506 20.61 -45.73 23.20
C GLY A 506 20.81 -45.76 21.68
N GLY A 507 19.76 -45.76 20.90
CA GLY A 507 19.79 -45.72 19.44
C GLY A 507 20.17 -44.34 18.88
N THR A 508 20.37 -44.25 17.58
CA THR A 508 20.74 -43.00 16.89
C THR A 508 19.49 -42.25 16.42
N MET A 509 19.28 -41.02 16.94
CA MET A 509 18.22 -40.12 16.47
C MET A 509 18.71 -39.34 15.25
N ARG A 510 17.85 -39.19 14.27
CA ARG A 510 18.06 -38.40 13.06
C ARG A 510 17.05 -37.27 12.95
N ARG A 511 17.50 -36.16 12.37
CA ARG A 511 16.63 -35.02 12.12
C ARG A 511 15.54 -35.36 11.08
N VAL A 512 14.31 -34.81 11.25
CA VAL A 512 13.27 -34.87 10.21
C VAL A 512 13.72 -34.07 8.99
N PRO A 513 13.46 -34.55 7.75
CA PRO A 513 14.05 -33.94 6.56
C PRO A 513 13.43 -32.59 6.16
N ASP A 514 12.36 -32.18 6.80
CA ASP A 514 11.62 -30.97 6.44
C ASP A 514 12.33 -29.67 6.87
N VAL A 515 12.00 -28.58 6.16
CA VAL A 515 12.23 -27.21 6.58
C VAL A 515 10.88 -26.59 7.01
N ILE A 516 10.89 -25.43 7.64
CA ILE A 516 9.64 -24.74 8.04
C ILE A 516 9.08 -23.87 6.92
N ASP A 517 7.83 -23.44 7.10
CA ASP A 517 7.17 -22.43 6.30
C ASP A 517 7.90 -21.08 6.43
N CYS A 518 8.30 -20.47 5.31
CA CYS A 518 8.98 -19.17 5.31
C CYS A 518 8.13 -18.03 5.91
N TRP A 519 6.82 -18.18 5.99
CA TRP A 519 5.97 -17.24 6.70
C TRP A 519 6.19 -17.25 8.22
N TYR A 520 6.61 -18.38 8.77
CA TYR A 520 7.05 -18.44 10.16
C TYR A 520 8.39 -17.72 10.33
N ASP A 521 9.34 -17.89 9.40
CA ASP A 521 10.59 -17.12 9.42
C ASP A 521 10.29 -15.60 9.39
N SER A 522 9.41 -15.15 8.50
CA SER A 522 9.02 -13.72 8.38
C SER A 522 8.30 -13.21 9.63
N GLY A 523 7.48 -14.04 10.28
CA GLY A 523 6.75 -13.74 11.51
C GLY A 523 7.64 -13.65 12.74
N ALA A 524 8.78 -14.34 12.73
CA ALA A 524 9.76 -14.38 13.80
C ALA A 524 10.60 -13.09 13.94
N MET A 525 10.51 -12.16 12.96
CA MET A 525 11.39 -10.99 12.90
C MET A 525 11.40 -10.12 14.17
N PRO A 526 10.29 -9.94 14.91
CA PRO A 526 10.34 -9.11 16.11
C PRO A 526 11.39 -9.52 17.13
N TYR A 527 11.60 -10.81 17.30
CA TYR A 527 12.58 -11.35 18.26
C TYR A 527 13.85 -11.85 17.58
N ALA A 528 13.75 -12.48 16.41
CA ALA A 528 14.89 -13.11 15.76
C ALA A 528 15.90 -12.09 15.19
N GLN A 529 15.46 -10.88 14.75
CA GLN A 529 16.37 -9.80 14.35
C GLN A 529 17.32 -9.32 15.46
N HIS A 530 17.03 -9.68 16.70
CA HIS A 530 17.82 -9.33 17.88
C HIS A 530 18.58 -10.51 18.47
N HIS A 531 18.51 -11.68 17.85
CA HIS A 531 19.03 -12.95 18.38
C HIS A 531 18.46 -13.27 19.77
N TYR A 532 17.18 -12.89 19.99
CA TYR A 532 16.51 -13.20 21.27
C TYR A 532 16.15 -14.70 21.35
N PRO A 533 16.31 -15.37 22.52
CA PRO A 533 16.67 -14.82 23.82
C PRO A 533 18.17 -14.89 24.14
N PHE A 534 19.01 -15.27 23.21
CA PHE A 534 20.46 -15.49 23.45
C PHE A 534 21.19 -14.18 23.67
N GLU A 535 20.76 -13.13 22.95
CA GLU A 535 21.29 -11.78 23.04
C GLU A 535 20.14 -10.76 23.11
N ASN A 536 20.46 -9.50 23.44
CA ASN A 536 19.59 -8.32 23.32
C ASN A 536 18.20 -8.44 23.97
N GLN A 537 18.04 -9.18 25.06
CA GLN A 537 16.77 -9.42 25.74
C GLN A 537 16.09 -8.11 26.16
N ASP A 538 16.84 -7.17 26.76
CA ASP A 538 16.32 -5.86 27.18
C ASP A 538 15.89 -5.01 26.00
N LEU A 539 16.61 -5.10 24.87
CA LEU A 539 16.29 -4.37 23.66
C LEU A 539 14.97 -4.87 23.07
N PHE A 540 14.79 -6.19 22.94
CA PHE A 540 13.53 -6.78 22.49
C PHE A 540 12.39 -6.40 23.41
N THR A 541 12.53 -6.52 24.72
CA THR A 541 11.48 -6.20 25.70
C THR A 541 10.98 -4.76 25.56
N ARG A 542 11.89 -3.81 25.29
CA ARG A 542 11.54 -2.39 25.07
C ARG A 542 10.93 -2.10 23.71
N ARG A 543 11.18 -2.95 22.70
CA ARG A 543 10.77 -2.76 21.30
C ARG A 543 9.61 -3.64 20.85
N HIS A 544 9.04 -4.41 21.74
CA HIS A 544 7.92 -5.30 21.42
C HIS A 544 6.71 -5.04 22.34
N PRO A 545 5.52 -4.77 21.79
CA PRO A 545 5.16 -4.71 20.37
C PRO A 545 5.62 -3.44 19.64
N ALA A 546 5.65 -3.49 18.29
CA ALA A 546 5.89 -2.30 17.46
C ALA A 546 4.77 -1.26 17.63
N ASP A 547 5.12 0.02 17.51
CA ASP A 547 4.14 1.09 17.44
C ASP A 547 3.47 1.17 16.07
N PHE A 548 4.18 0.79 14.99
CA PHE A 548 3.68 0.93 13.63
C PHE A 548 4.25 -0.13 12.67
N ILE A 549 3.37 -0.65 11.80
CA ILE A 549 3.69 -1.44 10.61
C ILE A 549 2.81 -1.02 9.43
N CYS A 550 3.24 -1.32 8.20
CA CYS A 550 2.46 -1.02 7.00
C CYS A 550 2.78 -2.02 5.88
N GLU A 551 1.76 -2.66 5.34
CA GLU A 551 1.82 -3.47 4.12
C GLU A 551 0.48 -3.45 3.36
N ALA A 552 0.41 -4.18 2.24
CA ALA A 552 -0.81 -4.28 1.44
C ALA A 552 -1.84 -5.27 2.03
N MET A 553 -3.06 -5.20 1.53
CA MET A 553 -4.25 -5.94 2.02
C MET A 553 -4.08 -7.47 2.00
N ASP A 554 -3.29 -8.02 1.06
CA ASP A 554 -2.99 -9.45 0.97
C ASP A 554 -2.23 -9.95 2.21
N GLN A 555 -1.48 -9.08 2.90
CA GLN A 555 -0.73 -9.42 4.10
C GLN A 555 -1.59 -9.70 5.35
N THR A 556 -2.90 -9.47 5.29
CA THR A 556 -3.85 -10.00 6.29
C THR A 556 -3.85 -11.54 6.33
N ARG A 557 -3.39 -12.17 5.25
CA ARG A 557 -3.19 -13.62 5.11
C ARG A 557 -1.74 -13.95 4.76
N GLY A 558 -0.82 -13.23 5.37
CA GLY A 558 0.61 -13.36 5.25
C GLY A 558 1.27 -12.78 6.48
N TRP A 559 2.09 -11.75 6.32
CA TRP A 559 2.94 -11.23 7.38
C TRP A 559 2.17 -10.65 8.59
N PHE A 560 1.03 -9.97 8.38
CA PHE A 560 0.22 -9.49 9.51
C PHE A 560 -0.29 -10.65 10.39
N PHE A 561 -0.73 -11.75 9.74
CA PHE A 561 -1.19 -12.93 10.47
C PHE A 561 -0.04 -13.64 11.18
N SER A 562 1.09 -13.91 10.51
CA SER A 562 2.22 -14.61 11.13
C SER A 562 2.80 -13.85 12.32
N LEU A 563 2.96 -12.53 12.21
CA LEU A 563 3.35 -11.67 13.33
C LEU A 563 2.39 -11.79 14.53
N LEU A 564 1.08 -11.67 14.27
CA LEU A 564 0.06 -11.74 15.31
C LEU A 564 0.03 -13.13 15.97
N ALA A 565 0.12 -14.19 15.14
CA ALA A 565 0.09 -15.57 15.59
C ALA A 565 1.29 -15.89 16.49
N GLU A 566 2.51 -15.64 16.02
CA GLU A 566 3.72 -15.94 16.78
C GLU A 566 3.82 -15.11 18.06
N SER A 567 3.52 -13.81 17.99
CA SER A 567 3.54 -12.96 19.16
C SER A 567 2.50 -13.38 20.22
N THR A 568 1.30 -13.79 19.78
CA THR A 568 0.29 -14.32 20.70
C THR A 568 0.71 -15.66 21.31
N LEU A 569 1.20 -16.57 20.47
CA LEU A 569 1.66 -17.89 20.90
C LEU A 569 2.83 -17.83 21.88
N LEU A 570 3.78 -16.93 21.70
CA LEU A 570 5.01 -16.86 22.48
C LEU A 570 4.92 -15.89 23.67
N PHE A 571 4.28 -14.73 23.50
CA PHE A 571 4.34 -13.60 24.42
C PHE A 571 2.98 -13.13 24.91
N ASP A 572 1.87 -13.74 24.46
CA ASP A 572 0.48 -13.43 24.87
C ASP A 572 0.06 -11.97 24.61
N LYS A 573 0.57 -11.35 23.55
CA LYS A 573 0.27 -9.96 23.14
C LYS A 573 0.39 -9.79 21.63
N PRO A 574 -0.22 -8.75 21.04
CA PRO A 574 -0.02 -8.47 19.60
C PRO A 574 1.42 -8.07 19.32
N ALA A 575 1.88 -8.28 18.08
CA ALA A 575 3.22 -7.86 17.66
C ALA A 575 3.30 -6.37 17.32
N TYR A 576 2.18 -5.71 17.06
CA TYR A 576 2.06 -4.32 16.63
C TYR A 576 0.81 -3.66 17.21
N ARG A 577 0.83 -2.32 17.32
CA ARG A 577 -0.26 -1.51 17.86
C ARG A 577 -1.08 -0.83 16.77
N ASN A 578 -0.41 -0.27 15.74
CA ASN A 578 -1.04 0.42 14.64
C ASN A 578 -0.58 -0.18 13.32
N VAL A 579 -1.52 -0.38 12.42
CA VAL A 579 -1.24 -0.95 11.08
C VAL A 579 -1.95 -0.17 10.00
N ILE A 580 -1.19 0.28 8.99
CA ILE A 580 -1.76 0.76 7.74
C ILE A 580 -1.79 -0.41 6.76
N CYS A 581 -3.00 -0.69 6.28
CA CYS A 581 -3.26 -1.71 5.28
C CYS A 581 -3.60 -1.01 3.96
N THR A 582 -2.68 -1.01 3.00
CA THR A 582 -2.88 -0.35 1.70
C THR A 582 -3.70 -1.24 0.76
N GLY A 583 -4.44 -0.61 -0.18
CA GLY A 583 -5.14 -1.30 -1.24
C GLY A 583 -4.22 -1.79 -2.37
N LEU A 584 -4.80 -2.38 -3.40
CA LEU A 584 -4.07 -2.86 -4.57
C LEU A 584 -3.64 -1.71 -5.48
N VAL A 585 -2.55 -1.90 -6.21
CA VAL A 585 -2.10 -0.97 -7.25
C VAL A 585 -2.54 -1.50 -8.62
N LEU A 586 -3.37 -0.70 -9.29
CA LEU A 586 -3.99 -0.99 -10.57
C LEU A 586 -3.51 -0.01 -11.65
N ASP A 587 -3.65 -0.36 -12.91
CA ASP A 587 -3.40 0.57 -14.00
C ASP A 587 -4.47 1.70 -14.03
N LYS A 588 -4.32 2.68 -14.92
CA LYS A 588 -5.26 3.80 -15.06
C LYS A 588 -6.71 3.38 -15.32
N ASP A 589 -6.90 2.20 -15.91
CA ASP A 589 -8.20 1.66 -16.28
C ASP A 589 -8.79 0.75 -15.16
N GLY A 590 -8.07 0.60 -14.03
CA GLY A 590 -8.50 -0.22 -12.90
C GLY A 590 -8.22 -1.72 -13.05
N ARG A 591 -7.29 -2.11 -13.95
CA ARG A 591 -6.92 -3.51 -14.18
C ARG A 591 -5.63 -3.84 -13.44
N LYS A 592 -5.53 -5.08 -12.98
CA LYS A 592 -4.30 -5.61 -12.36
C LYS A 592 -3.12 -5.51 -13.34
N MET A 593 -1.99 -5.00 -12.86
CA MET A 593 -0.76 -4.91 -13.66
C MET A 593 -0.14 -6.28 -13.86
N SER A 594 0.28 -6.57 -15.10
CA SER A 594 0.99 -7.82 -15.41
C SER A 594 1.91 -7.64 -16.61
N LYS A 595 3.00 -8.44 -16.66
CA LYS A 595 3.92 -8.46 -17.83
C LYS A 595 3.19 -8.82 -19.13
N ARG A 596 2.19 -9.69 -19.04
CA ARG A 596 1.40 -10.14 -20.18
C ARG A 596 0.59 -9.02 -20.83
N LEU A 597 0.07 -8.10 -20.00
CA LEU A 597 -0.73 -6.95 -20.46
C LEU A 597 0.15 -5.76 -20.88
N GLY A 598 1.44 -5.76 -20.55
CA GLY A 598 2.36 -4.65 -20.84
C GLY A 598 2.01 -3.35 -20.12
N ASN A 599 1.24 -3.42 -19.04
CA ASN A 599 0.75 -2.29 -18.28
C ASN A 599 1.53 -2.05 -16.96
N ILE A 600 2.69 -2.67 -16.80
CA ILE A 600 3.56 -2.48 -15.64
C ILE A 600 4.21 -1.11 -15.68
N ILE A 601 4.19 -0.40 -14.57
CA ILE A 601 4.88 0.87 -14.39
C ILE A 601 6.21 0.59 -13.70
N ASP A 602 7.30 1.01 -14.34
CA ASP A 602 8.66 0.90 -13.80
C ASP A 602 8.93 2.07 -12.84
N PRO A 603 9.23 1.80 -11.54
CA PRO A 603 9.54 2.85 -10.58
C PRO A 603 10.76 3.68 -10.97
N ALA A 604 11.81 3.06 -11.49
CA ALA A 604 13.05 3.76 -11.84
C ALA A 604 12.82 4.78 -12.95
N GLN A 605 12.06 4.41 -13.99
CA GLN A 605 11.67 5.32 -15.05
C GLN A 605 10.77 6.44 -14.51
N THR A 606 9.78 6.12 -13.67
CA THR A 606 8.88 7.11 -13.07
C THR A 606 9.65 8.15 -12.27
N PHE A 607 10.62 7.74 -11.45
CA PHE A 607 11.45 8.64 -10.67
C PHE A 607 12.42 9.46 -11.54
N ALA A 608 12.88 8.92 -12.67
CA ALA A 608 13.73 9.64 -13.59
C ALA A 608 12.98 10.76 -14.33
N GLU A 609 11.70 10.57 -14.62
CA GLU A 609 10.86 11.53 -15.34
C GLU A 609 10.15 12.54 -14.45
N LEU A 610 9.63 12.11 -13.31
CA LEU A 610 8.72 12.90 -12.48
C LEU A 610 9.25 13.20 -11.08
N GLY A 611 10.27 12.49 -10.63
CA GLY A 611 10.79 12.55 -9.28
C GLY A 611 10.09 11.58 -8.31
N ALA A 612 10.79 11.23 -7.25
CA ALA A 612 10.27 10.39 -6.17
C ALA A 612 9.25 11.15 -5.29
N ASP A 613 9.51 12.42 -4.99
CA ASP A 613 8.63 13.25 -4.17
C ASP A 613 7.23 13.39 -4.76
N ALA A 614 7.11 13.58 -6.08
CA ALA A 614 5.81 13.65 -6.75
C ALA A 614 5.04 12.33 -6.66
N THR A 615 5.75 11.19 -6.76
CA THR A 615 5.17 9.86 -6.63
C THR A 615 4.71 9.59 -5.21
N ARG A 616 5.52 9.96 -4.20
CA ARG A 616 5.17 9.86 -2.78
C ARG A 616 3.91 10.67 -2.48
N TRP A 617 3.88 11.94 -2.89
CA TRP A 617 2.72 12.82 -2.69
C TRP A 617 1.45 12.26 -3.33
N TYR A 618 1.57 11.72 -4.55
CA TYR A 618 0.46 11.08 -5.22
C TYR A 618 -0.13 9.97 -4.36
N PHE A 619 0.70 9.08 -3.81
CA PHE A 619 0.22 7.97 -3.00
C PHE A 619 -0.45 8.41 -1.68
N TYR A 620 -0.03 9.53 -1.11
CA TYR A 620 -0.68 10.02 0.11
C TYR A 620 -1.99 10.76 -0.18
N SER A 621 -2.10 11.44 -1.32
CA SER A 621 -3.21 12.36 -1.62
C SER A 621 -4.32 11.76 -2.50
N ALA A 622 -4.04 10.67 -3.24
CA ALA A 622 -4.96 10.15 -4.25
C ALA A 622 -6.21 9.49 -3.66
N VAL A 623 -6.02 8.57 -2.71
CA VAL A 623 -7.10 7.83 -2.02
C VAL A 623 -6.69 7.50 -0.60
N ALA A 624 -7.67 7.27 0.27
CA ALA A 624 -7.42 6.79 1.63
C ALA A 624 -6.84 5.36 1.63
N PRO A 625 -6.01 4.99 2.60
CA PRO A 625 -5.51 3.62 2.75
C PRO A 625 -6.63 2.59 2.71
N GLY A 626 -6.35 1.41 2.13
CA GLY A 626 -7.33 0.34 1.94
C GLY A 626 -8.16 0.42 0.66
N SER A 627 -8.19 1.57 -0.01
CA SER A 627 -8.77 1.71 -1.35
C SER A 627 -7.75 1.36 -2.43
N ASP A 628 -8.23 0.87 -3.58
CA ASP A 628 -7.36 0.55 -4.70
C ASP A 628 -6.79 1.82 -5.38
N TYR A 629 -5.50 1.78 -5.66
CA TYR A 629 -4.75 2.88 -6.27
C TYR A 629 -4.67 2.71 -7.79
N ARG A 630 -5.28 3.62 -8.55
CA ARG A 630 -5.03 3.70 -9.99
C ARG A 630 -3.78 4.52 -10.23
N VAL A 631 -2.78 3.98 -10.90
CA VAL A 631 -1.49 4.65 -11.11
C VAL A 631 -1.19 4.81 -12.58
N SER A 632 -0.74 6.02 -12.95
CA SER A 632 -0.14 6.30 -14.25
C SER A 632 0.80 7.51 -14.16
N PRO A 633 1.76 7.68 -15.10
CA PRO A 633 2.61 8.86 -15.14
C PRO A 633 1.81 10.18 -15.27
N GLU A 634 0.65 10.17 -15.94
CA GLU A 634 -0.21 11.34 -16.09
C GLU A 634 -0.80 11.78 -14.76
N LEU A 635 -1.30 10.83 -13.96
CA LEU A 635 -1.87 11.13 -12.63
C LEU A 635 -0.82 11.71 -11.67
N ILE A 636 0.40 11.18 -11.70
CA ILE A 636 1.51 11.71 -10.90
C ILE A 636 1.90 13.11 -11.42
N ARG A 637 1.91 13.34 -12.73
CA ARG A 637 2.21 14.64 -13.34
C ARG A 637 1.17 15.71 -12.97
N ASP A 638 -0.08 15.31 -12.71
CA ASP A 638 -1.12 16.23 -12.22
C ASP A 638 -0.82 16.76 -10.82
N VAL A 639 -0.20 15.99 -9.94
CA VAL A 639 0.30 16.45 -8.64
C VAL A 639 1.35 17.55 -8.84
N VAL A 640 2.31 17.32 -9.74
CA VAL A 640 3.34 18.33 -10.06
C VAL A 640 2.68 19.64 -10.50
N ARG A 641 1.69 19.57 -11.39
CA ARG A 641 1.02 20.77 -11.91
C ARG A 641 0.21 21.51 -10.85
N ARG A 642 -0.58 20.80 -10.04
CA ARG A 642 -1.53 21.41 -9.11
C ARG A 642 -0.85 21.88 -7.82
N PHE A 643 0.02 21.09 -7.25
CA PHE A 643 0.62 21.34 -5.96
C PHE A 643 2.06 21.85 -6.06
N VAL A 644 2.97 21.06 -6.64
CA VAL A 644 4.41 21.34 -6.60
C VAL A 644 4.73 22.66 -7.29
N LEU A 645 4.19 22.91 -8.49
CA LEU A 645 4.45 24.16 -9.20
C LEU A 645 3.84 25.38 -8.50
N THR A 646 2.72 25.24 -7.80
CA THR A 646 2.13 26.32 -7.02
C THR A 646 3.03 26.71 -5.86
N LEU A 647 3.52 25.72 -5.10
CA LEU A 647 4.47 25.94 -4.01
C LEU A 647 5.79 26.50 -4.54
N TRP A 648 6.35 25.90 -5.61
CA TRP A 648 7.61 26.33 -6.21
C TRP A 648 7.56 27.77 -6.72
N ASN A 649 6.50 28.16 -7.38
CA ASN A 649 6.34 29.53 -7.88
C ASN A 649 6.19 30.55 -6.75
N THR A 650 5.52 30.19 -5.66
CA THR A 650 5.41 31.01 -4.44
C THR A 650 6.78 31.20 -3.78
N TYR A 651 7.52 30.11 -3.63
CA TYR A 651 8.88 30.12 -3.10
C TYR A 651 9.84 30.91 -4.01
N LYS A 652 9.79 30.72 -5.33
CA LYS A 652 10.59 31.47 -6.30
C LYS A 652 10.30 32.96 -6.19
N PHE A 653 9.02 33.34 -6.18
CA PHE A 653 8.59 34.74 -6.01
C PHE A 653 9.23 35.36 -4.76
N PHE A 654 9.16 34.68 -3.62
CA PHE A 654 9.78 35.16 -2.39
C PHE A 654 11.29 35.34 -2.57
N CYS A 655 12.02 34.36 -3.04
CA CYS A 655 13.46 34.41 -3.18
C CYS A 655 13.94 35.48 -4.15
N GLU A 656 13.25 35.72 -5.26
CA GLU A 656 13.57 36.75 -6.25
C GLU A 656 13.48 38.15 -5.66
N TYR A 657 12.37 38.47 -4.99
CA TYR A 657 12.19 39.80 -4.38
C TYR A 657 13.04 39.97 -3.13
N ALA A 658 13.18 38.95 -2.29
CA ALA A 658 14.03 39.02 -1.10
C ALA A 658 15.51 39.27 -1.44
N ARG A 659 15.99 38.72 -2.57
CA ARG A 659 17.33 38.98 -3.09
C ARG A 659 17.47 40.40 -3.65
N LEU A 660 16.48 40.89 -4.37
CA LEU A 660 16.46 42.21 -4.96
C LEU A 660 16.50 43.31 -3.88
N ASP A 661 15.66 43.14 -2.86
CA ASP A 661 15.54 44.11 -1.77
C ASP A 661 16.56 43.90 -0.65
N GLY A 662 17.42 42.84 -0.71
CA GLY A 662 18.40 42.54 0.34
C GLY A 662 17.75 42.14 1.67
N TYR A 663 16.57 41.50 1.64
CA TYR A 663 15.87 41.08 2.85
C TYR A 663 16.65 40.00 3.60
N ILE A 664 16.78 40.22 4.91
CA ILE A 664 17.38 39.27 5.87
C ILE A 664 16.36 39.03 6.98
N PRO A 665 15.92 37.74 7.20
CA PRO A 665 15.04 37.46 8.31
C PRO A 665 15.72 37.74 9.66
N GLU A 666 14.99 38.29 10.63
CA GLU A 666 15.52 38.49 11.98
C GLU A 666 15.72 37.16 12.70
N GLN A 667 16.82 37.02 13.46
CA GLN A 667 17.13 35.82 14.25
C GLN A 667 16.25 35.66 15.51
N THR A 668 15.56 36.73 15.91
CA THR A 668 14.63 36.70 17.04
C THR A 668 13.38 35.95 16.61
N ALA A 669 13.00 34.94 17.39
CA ALA A 669 11.91 33.98 17.21
C ALA A 669 10.95 34.28 16.05
N PRO A 670 10.69 33.36 15.15
CA PRO A 670 9.69 33.54 14.07
C PRO A 670 8.35 33.86 14.73
N GLY A 671 7.95 35.13 14.78
CA GLY A 671 6.70 35.52 15.38
C GLY A 671 6.81 36.61 16.42
N GLY A 672 7.25 37.79 16.01
CA GLY A 672 6.80 39.04 16.67
C GLY A 672 5.26 38.97 16.80
N SER A 673 4.66 39.57 17.81
CA SER A 673 3.22 39.56 18.05
C SER A 673 2.44 39.69 16.73
N ALA A 674 1.65 38.70 16.40
CA ALA A 674 0.80 38.76 15.20
C ALA A 674 -0.14 39.97 15.24
N GLY A 675 -0.44 40.48 16.44
CA GLY A 675 -1.37 41.59 16.70
C GLY A 675 -1.01 42.93 16.07
N ASP A 676 0.26 43.18 15.80
CA ASP A 676 0.75 44.44 15.22
C ASP A 676 0.85 44.41 13.68
N ARG A 677 0.51 43.30 13.04
CA ARG A 677 0.57 43.10 11.59
C ARG A 677 -0.73 43.48 10.91
N PRO A 678 -0.68 43.86 9.62
CA PRO A 678 -1.90 43.95 8.77
C PRO A 678 -2.76 42.72 8.86
N GLU A 679 -4.07 42.90 8.73
CA GLU A 679 -5.07 41.80 8.89
C GLU A 679 -4.84 40.63 7.95
N LEU A 680 -4.42 40.89 6.71
CA LEU A 680 -4.06 39.84 5.74
C LEU A 680 -2.85 38.99 6.18
N ASP A 681 -1.84 39.59 6.84
CA ASP A 681 -0.68 38.90 7.40
C ASP A 681 -1.08 38.06 8.61
N ARG A 682 -1.92 38.61 9.49
CA ARG A 682 -2.52 37.86 10.62
C ARG A 682 -3.33 36.66 10.17
N TRP A 683 -4.16 36.87 9.14
CA TRP A 683 -4.93 35.78 8.53
C TRP A 683 -4.02 34.67 7.97
N CYS A 684 -2.96 35.02 7.24
CA CYS A 684 -2.02 34.04 6.70
C CYS A 684 -1.39 33.18 7.82
N LEU A 685 -0.98 33.83 8.93
CA LEU A 685 -0.41 33.12 10.08
C LEU A 685 -1.47 32.28 10.83
N ALA A 686 -2.70 32.75 10.93
CA ALA A 686 -3.79 32.01 11.55
C ALA A 686 -4.16 30.74 10.74
N ARG A 687 -4.20 30.87 9.41
CA ARG A 687 -4.38 29.72 8.49
C ARG A 687 -3.22 28.74 8.57
N LEU A 688 -1.98 29.23 8.70
CA LEU A 688 -0.81 28.39 8.91
C LEU A 688 -0.92 27.63 10.25
N ALA A 689 -1.31 28.30 11.31
CA ALA A 689 -1.51 27.67 12.62
C ALA A 689 -2.57 26.57 12.56
N GLN A 690 -3.69 26.85 11.93
CA GLN A 690 -4.74 25.85 11.69
C GLN A 690 -4.23 24.67 10.86
N CYS A 691 -3.47 24.94 9.77
CA CYS A 691 -2.86 23.90 8.94
C CYS A 691 -1.92 23.00 9.77
N ILE A 692 -1.08 23.57 10.61
CA ILE A 692 -0.17 22.81 11.49
C ILE A 692 -0.97 21.90 12.42
N ASP A 693 -1.98 22.43 13.12
CA ASP A 693 -2.78 21.67 14.08
C ASP A 693 -3.57 20.53 13.40
N GLU A 694 -4.18 20.78 12.24
CA GLU A 694 -4.92 19.78 11.47
C GLU A 694 -4.00 18.69 10.90
N VAL A 695 -2.83 19.06 10.35
CA VAL A 695 -1.85 18.10 9.83
C VAL A 695 -1.31 17.20 10.94
N ARG A 696 -0.97 17.77 12.10
CA ARG A 696 -0.51 16.98 13.26
C ARG A 696 -1.60 16.04 13.74
N THR A 697 -2.83 16.52 13.87
CA THR A 697 -3.97 15.67 14.26
C THR A 697 -4.18 14.52 13.30
N ALA A 698 -4.11 14.77 11.99
CA ALA A 698 -4.25 13.74 10.97
C ALA A 698 -3.10 12.70 11.01
N LEU A 699 -1.85 13.16 11.15
CA LEU A 699 -0.70 12.26 11.23
C LEU A 699 -0.65 11.45 12.52
N ASP A 700 -1.14 12.00 13.63
CA ASP A 700 -1.19 11.30 14.92
C ASP A 700 -2.21 10.13 14.90
N VAL A 701 -3.15 10.13 13.94
CA VAL A 701 -4.09 9.02 13.66
C VAL A 701 -3.81 8.30 12.35
N TYR A 702 -2.61 8.48 11.79
CA TYR A 702 -2.17 7.82 10.55
C TYR A 702 -2.96 8.18 9.29
N ASP A 703 -3.65 9.32 9.24
CA ASP A 703 -4.39 9.82 8.08
C ASP A 703 -3.52 10.77 7.22
N ALA A 704 -2.68 10.18 6.37
CA ALA A 704 -1.85 10.94 5.43
C ALA A 704 -2.68 11.70 4.39
N THR A 705 -3.86 11.21 4.04
CA THR A 705 -4.73 11.80 3.01
C THR A 705 -5.35 13.12 3.51
N ALA A 706 -5.85 13.14 4.75
CA ALA A 706 -6.32 14.38 5.37
C ALA A 706 -5.18 15.40 5.52
N ALA A 707 -3.99 14.94 5.97
CA ALA A 707 -2.83 15.80 6.13
C ALA A 707 -2.40 16.47 4.79
N THR A 708 -2.28 15.71 3.71
CA THR A 708 -1.90 16.26 2.40
C THR A 708 -2.94 17.22 1.85
N ARG A 709 -4.24 16.91 2.00
CA ARG A 709 -5.34 17.81 1.59
C ARG A 709 -5.28 19.15 2.31
N THR A 710 -5.05 19.13 3.62
CA THR A 710 -4.89 20.35 4.42
C THR A 710 -3.70 21.20 3.95
N ILE A 711 -2.57 20.57 3.64
CA ILE A 711 -1.39 21.28 3.11
C ILE A 711 -1.68 21.88 1.73
N GLU A 712 -2.33 21.13 0.83
CA GLU A 712 -2.70 21.63 -0.51
C GLU A 712 -3.59 22.87 -0.42
N LEU A 713 -4.61 22.84 0.44
CA LEU A 713 -5.50 23.98 0.68
C LEU A 713 -4.74 25.20 1.21
N PHE A 714 -3.82 24.99 2.15
CA PHE A 714 -3.00 26.10 2.66
C PHE A 714 -2.09 26.69 1.59
N VAL A 715 -1.43 25.87 0.77
CA VAL A 715 -0.57 26.35 -0.33
C VAL A 715 -1.41 27.13 -1.38
N GLU A 716 -2.64 26.70 -1.63
CA GLU A 716 -3.56 27.42 -2.48
C GLU A 716 -3.94 28.77 -1.90
N ASP A 717 -4.28 28.84 -0.61
CA ASP A 717 -4.56 30.08 0.13
C ASP A 717 -3.34 31.03 0.11
N LEU A 718 -2.16 30.49 0.39
CA LEU A 718 -0.91 31.24 0.36
C LEU A 718 -0.63 31.85 -1.01
N SER A 719 -0.79 31.08 -2.09
CA SER A 719 -0.50 31.55 -3.45
C SER A 719 -1.59 32.47 -4.01
N LYS A 720 -2.88 32.02 -3.97
CA LYS A 720 -3.98 32.69 -4.65
C LYS A 720 -4.55 33.88 -3.86
N TRP A 721 -4.42 33.85 -2.53
CA TRP A 721 -4.94 34.92 -1.68
C TRP A 721 -3.81 35.76 -1.10
N TYR A 722 -2.92 35.18 -0.34
CA TYR A 722 -1.89 35.98 0.34
C TYR A 722 -0.91 36.64 -0.63
N VAL A 723 -0.17 35.84 -1.44
CA VAL A 723 0.87 36.37 -2.35
C VAL A 723 0.27 37.25 -3.43
N ARG A 724 -0.83 36.83 -4.04
CA ARG A 724 -1.48 37.63 -5.09
C ARG A 724 -1.90 39.00 -4.58
N ARG A 725 -2.45 39.09 -3.37
CA ARG A 725 -2.89 40.36 -2.77
C ARG A 725 -1.72 41.20 -2.28
N SER A 726 -0.68 40.57 -1.78
CA SER A 726 0.49 41.26 -1.26
C SER A 726 1.50 41.71 -2.33
N ARG A 727 1.32 41.35 -3.62
CA ARG A 727 2.30 41.65 -4.68
C ARG A 727 2.73 43.10 -4.71
N ARG A 728 1.81 44.07 -4.57
CA ARG A 728 2.11 45.52 -4.58
C ARG A 728 3.02 45.92 -3.43
N ARG A 729 2.95 45.26 -2.28
CA ARG A 729 3.84 45.51 -1.12
C ARG A 729 5.28 45.16 -1.43
N PHE A 730 5.52 44.04 -2.18
CA PHE A 730 6.86 43.65 -2.65
C PHE A 730 7.40 44.56 -3.77
N TRP A 731 6.49 45.13 -4.61
CA TRP A 731 6.88 45.99 -5.75
C TRP A 731 7.12 47.42 -5.38
N LYS A 732 6.70 47.87 -4.21
CA LYS A 732 6.95 49.22 -3.77
C LYS A 732 8.46 49.50 -3.81
N SER A 733 8.84 50.71 -4.31
CA SER A 733 10.21 51.23 -4.26
C SER A 733 10.68 51.63 -2.86
N ALA A 734 9.85 51.42 -1.84
CA ALA A 734 10.23 51.64 -0.43
C ALA A 734 11.34 50.68 0.00
N ASP A 735 12.19 51.12 0.89
CA ASP A 735 13.20 50.31 1.53
C ASP A 735 12.56 49.12 2.28
N VAL A 736 13.31 48.04 2.43
CA VAL A 736 12.89 46.86 3.19
C VAL A 736 12.63 47.17 4.69
N THR A 737 13.03 48.32 5.14
CA THR A 737 12.73 48.82 6.50
C THR A 737 11.33 49.44 6.62
N ASP A 738 10.58 49.67 5.52
CA ASP A 738 9.18 50.03 5.55
C ASP A 738 8.39 48.92 6.28
N SER A 739 7.62 49.29 7.28
CA SER A 739 6.98 48.33 8.21
C SER A 739 5.99 47.40 7.53
N ASP A 740 5.27 47.92 6.54
CA ASP A 740 4.31 47.11 5.78
C ASP A 740 5.01 46.11 4.84
N LYS A 741 6.05 46.60 4.11
CA LYS A 741 6.85 45.74 3.24
C LYS A 741 7.61 44.68 4.05
N ARG A 742 8.20 45.09 5.20
CA ARG A 742 8.85 44.16 6.11
C ARG A 742 7.93 43.09 6.65
N SER A 743 6.71 43.49 7.09
CA SER A 743 5.69 42.54 7.56
C SER A 743 5.30 41.50 6.50
N ALA A 744 5.20 41.93 5.22
CA ALA A 744 4.94 41.04 4.11
C ALA A 744 6.04 39.97 3.93
N TYR A 745 7.33 40.41 3.97
CA TYR A 745 8.47 39.49 3.89
C TYR A 745 8.53 38.51 5.05
N ASP A 746 8.41 39.01 6.29
CA ASP A 746 8.47 38.19 7.50
C ASP A 746 7.35 37.15 7.54
N THR A 747 6.16 37.52 7.08
CA THR A 747 5.00 36.58 7.02
C THR A 747 5.20 35.51 5.96
N LEU A 748 5.62 35.90 4.73
CA LEU A 748 5.84 34.91 3.65
C LEU A 748 7.04 34.02 3.93
N TYR A 749 8.11 34.54 4.51
CA TYR A 749 9.27 33.75 4.97
C TYR A 749 8.85 32.71 6.02
N THR A 750 8.10 33.13 7.04
CA THR A 750 7.60 32.25 8.11
C THR A 750 6.74 31.14 7.53
N ALA A 751 5.83 31.48 6.60
CA ALA A 751 4.96 30.47 5.95
C ALA A 751 5.76 29.46 5.14
N LEU A 752 6.74 29.90 4.34
CA LEU A 752 7.55 29.01 3.49
C LEU A 752 8.51 28.13 4.30
N GLU A 753 9.15 28.68 5.33
CA GLU A 753 10.04 27.94 6.21
C GLU A 753 9.26 26.87 7.00
N THR A 754 8.10 27.21 7.50
CA THR A 754 7.21 26.28 8.20
C THR A 754 6.67 25.20 7.24
N LEU A 755 6.28 25.58 6.02
CA LEU A 755 5.87 24.61 4.98
C LEU A 755 6.98 23.64 4.63
N ALA A 756 8.25 24.09 4.52
CA ALA A 756 9.37 23.20 4.27
C ALA A 756 9.47 22.11 5.34
N ARG A 757 9.26 22.46 6.61
CA ARG A 757 9.22 21.47 7.71
C ARG A 757 7.97 20.61 7.70
N LEU A 758 6.80 21.17 7.39
CA LEU A 758 5.54 20.43 7.31
C LEU A 758 5.57 19.33 6.24
N ILE A 759 6.11 19.65 5.06
CA ILE A 759 6.17 18.70 3.94
C ILE A 759 7.37 17.74 4.03
N ALA A 760 8.30 17.92 4.94
CA ALA A 760 9.53 17.13 5.03
C ALA A 760 9.30 15.60 5.14
N PRO A 761 8.31 15.08 5.90
CA PRO A 761 8.02 13.66 5.91
C PRO A 761 7.41 13.14 4.60
N PHE A 762 6.69 13.99 3.87
CA PHE A 762 5.97 13.62 2.64
C PHE A 762 6.85 13.72 1.40
N MET A 763 7.54 14.86 1.23
CA MET A 763 8.38 15.23 0.08
C MET A 763 9.78 15.62 0.57
N PRO A 764 10.56 14.65 1.04
CA PRO A 764 11.80 14.92 1.78
C PRO A 764 12.85 15.68 0.96
N PHE A 765 12.90 15.48 -0.34
CA PHE A 765 13.88 16.13 -1.22
C PHE A 765 13.54 17.60 -1.50
N LEU A 766 12.28 17.88 -1.82
CA LEU A 766 11.81 19.25 -2.04
C LEU A 766 11.93 20.07 -0.76
N ALA A 767 11.50 19.49 0.36
CA ALA A 767 11.61 20.09 1.68
C ALA A 767 13.05 20.48 2.03
N GLU A 768 14.00 19.58 1.77
CA GLU A 768 15.43 19.83 1.98
C GLU A 768 15.94 21.00 1.13
N ARG A 769 15.58 21.04 -0.15
CA ARG A 769 15.96 22.14 -1.05
C ARG A 769 15.43 23.49 -0.59
N LEU A 770 14.13 23.55 -0.20
CA LEU A 770 13.52 24.77 0.32
C LEU A 770 14.20 25.23 1.61
N HIS A 771 14.32 24.34 2.59
CA HIS A 771 14.92 24.64 3.88
C HIS A 771 16.34 25.17 3.75
N ARG A 772 17.17 24.49 2.97
CA ARG A 772 18.59 24.88 2.83
C ARG A 772 18.77 26.25 2.23
N ASN A 773 17.94 26.63 1.24
CA ASN A 773 18.00 27.96 0.68
C ASN A 773 17.42 29.01 1.64
N LEU A 774 16.25 28.75 2.23
CA LEU A 774 15.62 29.68 3.18
C LEU A 774 16.47 29.90 4.42
N SER A 775 17.17 28.89 4.91
CA SER A 775 18.09 29.00 6.05
C SER A 775 19.45 29.61 5.71
N GLY A 776 19.75 29.83 4.41
CA GLY A 776 21.00 30.41 3.93
C GLY A 776 22.17 29.44 3.79
N HIS A 777 21.95 28.14 3.91
CA HIS A 777 22.99 27.12 3.73
C HIS A 777 23.48 27.01 2.28
N GLU A 778 22.61 27.31 1.30
CA GLU A 778 22.99 27.26 -0.13
C GLU A 778 23.95 28.37 -0.51
N THR A 779 23.96 29.48 0.22
CA THR A 779 24.83 30.63 -0.06
C THR A 779 25.98 30.75 0.94
N GLY A 780 26.00 29.92 1.99
CA GLY A 780 26.93 30.02 3.10
C GLY A 780 26.60 31.16 4.10
N ALA A 781 25.42 31.79 3.99
CA ALA A 781 24.96 32.86 4.85
C ALA A 781 24.10 32.37 6.04
N ALA A 782 24.12 31.06 6.33
CA ALA A 782 23.40 30.49 7.45
C ALA A 782 23.93 31.02 8.78
N ALA A 783 23.02 31.31 9.73
CA ALA A 783 23.42 31.70 11.08
C ALA A 783 24.04 30.50 11.83
N PRO A 784 25.02 30.75 12.72
CA PRO A 784 25.59 29.71 13.57
C PRO A 784 24.50 28.96 14.34
N GLY A 785 24.56 27.62 14.34
CA GLY A 785 23.60 26.78 15.05
C GLY A 785 22.31 26.46 14.27
N THR A 786 22.11 27.06 13.09
CA THR A 786 20.99 26.67 12.22
C THR A 786 21.20 25.25 11.69
N PRO A 787 20.20 24.32 11.81
CA PRO A 787 20.32 22.98 11.25
C PRO A 787 20.57 23.04 9.74
N ASP A 788 21.54 22.26 9.24
CA ASP A 788 21.94 22.23 7.84
C ASP A 788 21.03 21.30 6.97
N SER A 789 20.03 20.71 7.60
CA SER A 789 19.00 19.90 6.97
C SER A 789 17.65 20.09 7.67
N VAL A 790 16.58 20.06 6.90
CA VAL A 790 15.20 20.08 7.41
C VAL A 790 14.91 18.89 8.32
N HIS A 791 15.54 17.76 8.08
CA HIS A 791 15.35 16.52 8.84
C HIS A 791 16.04 16.51 10.21
N LEU A 792 16.84 17.54 10.52
CA LEU A 792 17.43 17.77 11.83
C LEU A 792 16.65 18.83 12.62
N THR A 793 15.58 19.36 12.07
CA THR A 793 14.69 20.30 12.77
C THR A 793 13.57 19.56 13.50
N ASP A 794 12.87 20.25 14.40
CA ASP A 794 11.64 19.76 15.00
C ASP A 794 10.45 19.98 14.04
N TYR A 795 9.48 19.06 14.09
CA TYR A 795 8.22 19.22 13.34
C TYR A 795 7.46 20.44 13.87
N PRO A 796 6.85 21.26 12.99
CA PRO A 796 6.24 22.52 13.41
C PRO A 796 5.15 22.35 14.46
N GLU A 797 5.10 23.32 15.39
CA GLU A 797 4.00 23.54 16.33
C GLU A 797 3.39 24.90 16.10
N ALA A 798 2.07 24.99 16.16
CA ALA A 798 1.36 26.25 16.00
C ALA A 798 1.62 27.16 17.19
N MET A 799 2.19 28.35 16.92
CA MET A 799 2.40 29.35 17.94
C MET A 799 1.06 29.89 18.45
N ALA A 800 0.90 30.00 19.76
CA ALA A 800 -0.35 30.46 20.37
C ALA A 800 -0.78 31.86 19.86
N GLY A 801 0.21 32.74 19.63
CA GLY A 801 -0.04 34.10 19.12
C GLY A 801 -0.47 34.18 17.65
N TRP A 802 -0.45 33.07 16.91
CA TRP A 802 -0.95 33.04 15.52
C TRP A 802 -2.42 32.63 15.41
N ARG A 803 -2.98 31.98 16.43
CA ARG A 803 -4.35 31.47 16.41
C ARG A 803 -5.37 32.60 16.46
N ASP A 804 -6.10 32.77 15.40
CA ASP A 804 -7.22 33.71 15.28
C ASP A 804 -8.36 33.04 14.46
N PRO A 805 -9.12 32.14 15.08
CA PRO A 805 -10.20 31.43 14.37
C PRO A 805 -11.28 32.39 13.87
N ALA A 806 -11.55 33.49 14.58
CA ALA A 806 -12.53 34.48 14.17
C ALA A 806 -12.13 35.15 12.86
N LEU A 807 -10.84 35.49 12.69
CA LEU A 807 -10.33 36.07 11.45
C LEU A 807 -10.33 35.05 10.30
N VAL A 808 -10.03 33.79 10.57
CA VAL A 808 -10.13 32.71 9.58
C VAL A 808 -11.57 32.56 9.06
N ASP A 809 -12.55 32.55 9.96
CA ASP A 809 -13.97 32.47 9.61
C ASP A 809 -14.44 33.70 8.84
N GLU A 810 -14.00 34.91 9.25
CA GLU A 810 -14.34 36.16 8.58
C GLU A 810 -13.76 36.22 7.15
N MET A 811 -12.54 35.80 6.97
CA MET A 811 -11.94 35.71 5.64
C MET A 811 -12.62 34.63 4.77
N ALA A 812 -13.05 33.53 5.35
CA ALA A 812 -13.84 32.52 4.65
C ALA A 812 -15.20 33.08 4.20
N ARG A 813 -15.83 33.91 5.06
CA ARG A 813 -17.06 34.66 4.72
C ARG A 813 -16.80 35.62 3.57
N LEU A 814 -15.74 36.43 3.67
CA LEU A 814 -15.36 37.37 2.59
C LEU A 814 -15.21 36.66 1.25
N ARG A 815 -14.56 35.47 1.25
CA ARG A 815 -14.34 34.68 0.02
C ARG A 815 -15.67 34.23 -0.62
N ARG A 816 -16.65 33.82 0.19
CA ARG A 816 -18.01 33.50 -0.31
C ARG A 816 -18.69 34.70 -0.90
N LEU A 817 -18.62 35.90 -0.25
CA LEU A 817 -19.15 37.12 -0.80
C LEU A 817 -18.50 37.54 -2.11
N VAL A 818 -17.17 37.36 -2.22
CA VAL A 818 -16.42 37.58 -3.48
C VAL A 818 -16.91 36.65 -4.59
N GLU A 819 -17.09 35.37 -4.28
CA GLU A 819 -17.59 34.38 -5.25
C GLU A 819 -18.99 34.74 -5.75
N ASP A 820 -19.89 35.12 -4.85
CA ASP A 820 -21.24 35.59 -5.20
C ASP A 820 -21.20 36.84 -6.07
N GLY A 821 -20.41 37.84 -5.70
CA GLY A 821 -20.21 39.04 -6.51
C GLY A 821 -19.60 38.78 -7.89
N LEU A 822 -18.66 37.85 -8.01
CA LEU A 822 -18.11 37.42 -9.30
C LEU A 822 -19.15 36.69 -10.15
N GLY A 823 -20.01 35.89 -9.55
CA GLY A 823 -21.17 35.28 -10.19
C GLY A 823 -22.15 36.33 -10.73
N GLY A 824 -22.40 37.38 -9.95
CA GLY A 824 -23.20 38.54 -10.38
C GLY A 824 -22.62 39.27 -11.61
N ARG A 825 -21.26 39.39 -11.66
CA ARG A 825 -20.56 39.93 -12.83
C ARG A 825 -20.70 39.05 -14.07
N GLU A 826 -20.59 37.75 -13.92
CA GLU A 826 -20.75 36.79 -15.01
C GLU A 826 -22.15 36.83 -15.62
N VAL A 827 -23.19 36.87 -14.77
CA VAL A 827 -24.60 37.05 -15.21
C VAL A 827 -24.80 38.34 -15.96
N ALA A 828 -24.14 39.43 -15.52
CA ALA A 828 -24.21 40.73 -16.21
C ALA A 828 -23.32 40.83 -17.46
N GLY A 829 -22.52 39.80 -17.78
CA GLY A 829 -21.57 39.82 -18.90
C GLY A 829 -20.38 40.78 -18.71
N LEU A 830 -20.05 41.15 -17.46
CA LEU A 830 -19.04 42.14 -17.11
C LEU A 830 -17.74 41.48 -16.64
N GLY A 831 -16.67 41.65 -17.40
CA GLY A 831 -15.35 41.18 -16.99
C GLY A 831 -14.84 41.89 -15.74
N VAL A 832 -14.05 41.17 -14.90
CA VAL A 832 -13.51 41.72 -13.62
C VAL A 832 -12.66 42.99 -13.80
N ARG A 833 -12.03 43.20 -14.96
CA ARG A 833 -11.23 44.42 -15.25
C ARG A 833 -12.05 45.69 -15.46
N GLN A 834 -13.33 45.55 -15.74
CA GLN A 834 -14.25 46.70 -15.82
C GLN A 834 -14.57 47.10 -14.39
N PRO A 835 -14.14 48.30 -13.91
CA PRO A 835 -14.53 48.76 -12.58
C PRO A 835 -16.04 49.06 -12.55
N LEU A 836 -16.65 48.82 -11.40
CA LEU A 836 -18.03 49.15 -11.10
C LEU A 836 -18.08 50.23 -10.02
N ARG A 837 -19.18 50.93 -9.94
CA ARG A 837 -19.36 52.01 -8.98
C ARG A 837 -19.46 51.45 -7.56
N GLU A 838 -20.27 50.44 -7.33
CA GLU A 838 -20.64 49.98 -5.99
C GLU A 838 -21.01 48.51 -5.96
N ALA A 839 -20.70 47.85 -4.83
CA ALA A 839 -21.25 46.56 -4.42
C ALA A 839 -22.03 46.75 -3.12
N THR A 840 -23.24 46.24 -3.04
CA THR A 840 -24.04 46.19 -1.80
C THR A 840 -23.96 44.79 -1.21
N VAL A 841 -23.44 44.68 0.00
CA VAL A 841 -23.43 43.46 0.79
C VAL A 841 -24.70 43.40 1.64
N HIS A 842 -25.53 42.38 1.42
CA HIS A 842 -26.65 42.04 2.28
C HIS A 842 -26.17 41.20 3.45
N GLY A 843 -25.76 41.87 4.56
CA GLY A 843 -25.17 41.23 5.71
C GLY A 843 -24.49 42.25 6.63
N ARG A 844 -23.75 41.72 7.62
CA ARG A 844 -22.95 42.53 8.55
C ARG A 844 -21.72 43.14 7.85
N PRO A 845 -21.26 44.30 8.29
CA PRO A 845 -20.05 44.94 7.74
C PRO A 845 -18.82 44.03 7.92
N LEU A 846 -17.87 44.12 6.97
CA LEU A 846 -16.51 43.63 7.07
C LEU A 846 -15.65 44.62 7.84
N SER A 847 -14.48 44.19 8.34
CA SER A 847 -13.48 45.13 8.84
C SER A 847 -12.98 46.05 7.70
N PRO A 848 -12.46 47.24 7.96
CA PRO A 848 -12.01 48.16 6.90
C PRO A 848 -10.95 47.55 5.98
N GLU A 849 -10.01 46.69 6.54
CA GLU A 849 -9.00 46.03 5.72
C GLU A 849 -9.58 44.90 4.85
N LEU A 850 -10.51 44.14 5.37
CA LEU A 850 -11.22 43.08 4.60
C LEU A 850 -12.19 43.67 3.58
N GLU A 851 -12.84 44.80 3.89
CA GLU A 851 -13.68 45.56 2.92
C GLU A 851 -12.82 46.03 1.74
N ALA A 852 -11.62 46.55 1.99
CA ALA A 852 -10.71 46.94 0.92
C ALA A 852 -10.32 45.74 0.03
N ILE A 853 -10.08 44.55 0.62
CA ILE A 853 -9.84 43.30 -0.13
C ILE A 853 -11.04 42.92 -0.97
N PHE A 854 -12.24 42.95 -0.40
CA PHE A 854 -13.50 42.68 -1.10
C PHE A 854 -13.73 43.63 -2.28
N ALA A 855 -13.54 44.94 -2.06
CA ALA A 855 -13.68 45.95 -3.10
C ALA A 855 -12.68 45.73 -4.26
N ASP A 856 -11.45 45.41 -3.94
CA ASP A 856 -10.40 45.08 -4.92
C ASP A 856 -10.71 43.81 -5.72
N GLU A 857 -11.19 42.72 -5.07
CA GLU A 857 -11.53 41.46 -5.74
C GLU A 857 -12.68 41.65 -6.73
N LEU A 858 -13.69 42.41 -6.32
CA LEU A 858 -14.82 42.72 -7.18
C LEU A 858 -14.56 43.89 -8.11
N ASN A 859 -13.45 44.63 -7.95
CA ASN A 859 -13.13 45.86 -8.69
C ASN A 859 -14.28 46.85 -8.65
N VAL A 860 -14.69 47.22 -7.41
CA VAL A 860 -15.75 48.24 -7.14
C VAL A 860 -15.11 49.44 -6.43
N LYS A 861 -15.71 50.64 -6.59
CA LYS A 861 -15.22 51.88 -5.97
C LYS A 861 -15.75 52.09 -4.56
N ALA A 862 -16.88 51.53 -4.23
CA ALA A 862 -17.52 51.65 -2.93
C ALA A 862 -18.16 50.30 -2.53
N VAL A 863 -18.28 50.10 -1.24
CA VAL A 863 -19.02 48.99 -0.64
C VAL A 863 -20.06 49.55 0.31
N THR A 864 -21.28 49.12 0.19
CA THR A 864 -22.38 49.49 1.09
C THR A 864 -22.94 48.24 1.75
N TYR A 865 -23.60 48.42 2.89
CA TYR A 865 -24.15 47.32 3.67
C TYR A 865 -25.62 47.53 3.95
N VAL A 866 -26.39 46.49 3.74
CA VAL A 866 -27.82 46.44 4.07
C VAL A 866 -28.02 45.28 5.03
N ALA A 867 -28.59 45.55 6.19
CA ALA A 867 -28.94 44.52 7.14
C ALA A 867 -30.02 43.61 6.52
N HIS A 868 -29.80 42.30 6.58
CA HIS A 868 -30.81 41.33 6.17
C HIS A 868 -31.52 40.74 7.40
N GLY A 869 -32.71 40.16 7.19
CA GLY A 869 -33.46 39.45 8.23
C GLY A 869 -32.82 38.10 8.56
N ASP A 870 -33.15 37.56 9.75
CA ASP A 870 -32.61 36.31 10.25
C ASP A 870 -32.84 35.08 9.34
N ASP A 871 -33.75 35.14 8.39
CA ASP A 871 -34.14 34.06 7.47
C ASP A 871 -33.57 34.25 6.03
N GLU A 872 -32.82 35.32 5.75
CA GLU A 872 -32.26 35.61 4.43
C GLU A 872 -30.80 35.19 4.34
N HIS A 873 -30.36 34.66 3.18
CA HIS A 873 -28.96 34.34 2.94
C HIS A 873 -28.16 35.61 2.63
N GLU A 874 -26.98 35.69 3.23
CA GLU A 874 -25.99 36.73 2.96
C GLU A 874 -25.61 36.70 1.46
N GLY A 875 -25.58 37.90 0.81
CA GLY A 875 -25.31 37.96 -0.63
C GLY A 875 -24.80 39.32 -1.08
N VAL A 876 -24.51 39.43 -2.39
CA VAL A 876 -23.92 40.64 -3.01
C VAL A 876 -24.74 41.07 -4.19
N THR A 877 -25.13 42.38 -4.22
CA THR A 877 -25.74 43.04 -5.40
C THR A 877 -24.74 44.04 -5.97
N LEU A 878 -24.57 44.04 -7.31
CA LEU A 878 -23.64 44.92 -8.00
C LEU A 878 -24.41 46.04 -8.75
N ASP A 879 -23.89 47.26 -8.66
CA ASP A 879 -24.31 48.32 -9.59
C ASP A 879 -23.61 48.12 -10.94
N THR A 880 -24.36 47.63 -11.90
CA THR A 880 -23.87 47.26 -13.24
C THR A 880 -23.90 48.42 -14.25
N VAL A 881 -24.25 49.64 -13.81
CA VAL A 881 -24.27 50.83 -14.68
C VAL A 881 -22.85 51.32 -14.93
N ILE A 882 -22.39 51.27 -16.16
CA ILE A 882 -21.06 51.71 -16.57
C ILE A 882 -21.09 53.18 -16.97
N THR A 883 -20.52 54.04 -16.14
CA THR A 883 -20.31 55.46 -16.49
C THR A 883 -19.12 55.63 -17.45
N ASP A 884 -18.98 56.81 -18.07
CA ASP A 884 -17.88 57.08 -19.00
C ASP A 884 -16.50 56.95 -18.32
N ASP A 885 -16.38 57.47 -17.11
CA ASP A 885 -15.11 57.36 -16.31
C ASP A 885 -14.77 55.91 -16.01
N LEU A 886 -15.72 55.08 -15.58
CA LEU A 886 -15.51 53.65 -15.33
C LEU A 886 -15.12 52.89 -16.59
N ARG A 887 -15.69 53.28 -17.73
CA ARG A 887 -15.38 52.69 -19.04
C ARG A 887 -13.94 53.00 -19.43
N LEU A 888 -13.51 54.27 -19.30
CA LEU A 888 -12.15 54.69 -19.59
C LEU A 888 -11.12 54.01 -18.69
N GLU A 889 -11.40 53.91 -17.39
CA GLU A 889 -10.53 53.18 -16.47
C GLU A 889 -10.41 51.68 -16.85
N GLY A 890 -11.52 51.05 -17.25
CA GLY A 890 -11.53 49.67 -17.74
C GLY A 890 -10.64 49.47 -18.98
N LEU A 891 -10.60 50.42 -19.88
CA LEU A 891 -9.73 50.43 -21.05
C LEU A 891 -8.25 50.51 -20.65
N VAL A 892 -7.91 51.41 -19.70
CA VAL A 892 -6.52 51.53 -19.19
C VAL A 892 -6.03 50.26 -18.54
N ARG A 893 -6.83 49.58 -17.73
CA ARG A 893 -6.50 48.30 -17.13
C ARG A 893 -6.21 47.21 -18.17
N ASN A 894 -6.87 47.20 -19.30
CA ASN A 894 -6.59 46.35 -20.43
C ASN A 894 -5.28 46.71 -21.13
N VAL A 895 -4.91 47.99 -21.24
CA VAL A 895 -3.63 48.49 -21.72
C VAL A 895 -2.51 48.01 -20.75
N SER A 896 -2.64 48.27 -19.45
CA SER A 896 -1.65 47.83 -18.45
C SER A 896 -1.30 46.35 -18.54
N ARG A 897 -2.31 45.50 -18.71
CA ARG A 897 -2.08 44.07 -18.91
C ARG A 897 -1.24 43.78 -20.15
N LYS A 898 -1.60 44.38 -21.30
CA LYS A 898 -0.86 44.17 -22.55
C LYS A 898 0.57 44.65 -22.48
N VAL A 899 0.82 45.79 -21.85
CA VAL A 899 2.16 46.30 -21.59
C VAL A 899 2.97 45.34 -20.69
N ASN A 900 2.36 44.82 -19.64
CA ASN A 900 3.02 43.85 -18.77
C ASN A 900 3.33 42.51 -19.50
N ASP A 901 2.48 42.09 -20.46
CA ASP A 901 2.78 40.97 -21.35
C ASP A 901 3.98 41.27 -22.27
N LEU A 902 4.09 42.51 -22.78
CA LEU A 902 5.23 42.97 -23.59
C LEU A 902 6.52 43.03 -22.81
N ARG A 903 6.49 43.52 -21.55
CA ARG A 903 7.64 43.51 -20.64
C ARG A 903 8.23 42.10 -20.46
N LYS A 904 7.35 41.10 -20.25
CA LYS A 904 7.78 39.69 -20.19
C LYS A 904 8.38 39.18 -21.49
N GLN A 905 7.79 39.50 -22.62
CA GLN A 905 8.29 39.09 -23.95
C GLN A 905 9.61 39.78 -24.32
N ALA A 906 9.89 40.95 -23.74
CA ALA A 906 11.12 41.68 -23.88
C ALA A 906 12.23 41.22 -22.91
N ASP A 907 11.95 40.20 -22.08
CA ASP A 907 12.84 39.65 -21.05
C ASP A 907 13.40 40.75 -20.13
N LEU A 908 12.54 41.72 -19.79
CA LEU A 908 12.87 42.79 -18.88
C LEU A 908 12.88 42.31 -17.43
N ALA A 909 13.83 42.78 -16.63
CA ALA A 909 13.87 42.53 -15.20
C ALA A 909 12.68 43.17 -14.48
N LEU A 910 12.38 42.67 -13.26
CA LEU A 910 11.20 43.06 -12.49
C LEU A 910 11.20 44.59 -12.18
N ASP A 911 12.39 45.19 -12.02
CA ASP A 911 12.61 46.60 -11.67
C ASP A 911 12.95 47.47 -12.86
N ASP A 912 13.12 46.90 -14.06
CA ASP A 912 13.41 47.66 -15.28
C ASP A 912 12.32 48.72 -15.54
N ARG A 913 12.75 49.96 -15.75
CA ARG A 913 11.87 51.07 -16.18
C ARG A 913 11.77 51.07 -17.72
N ILE A 914 10.60 51.48 -18.23
CA ILE A 914 10.32 51.51 -19.65
C ILE A 914 9.84 52.88 -20.12
N HIS A 915 10.04 53.14 -21.39
CA HIS A 915 9.22 54.12 -22.14
C HIS A 915 8.10 53.38 -22.84
N LEU A 916 6.87 53.78 -22.60
CA LEU A 916 5.67 53.22 -23.23
C LEU A 916 5.25 54.08 -24.42
N HIS A 917 5.12 53.47 -25.59
CA HIS A 917 4.63 54.09 -26.78
C HIS A 917 3.24 53.55 -27.10
N VAL A 918 2.28 54.49 -27.34
CA VAL A 918 0.88 54.14 -27.58
C VAL A 918 0.40 54.83 -28.88
N GLU A 919 -0.07 54.06 -29.84
CA GLU A 919 -0.84 54.58 -30.96
C GLU A 919 -2.24 54.08 -30.83
N ALA A 920 -3.15 55.01 -30.50
CA ALA A 920 -4.60 54.76 -30.34
C ALA A 920 -5.37 56.07 -30.61
N ASP A 921 -6.62 55.93 -31.03
CA ASP A 921 -7.54 57.03 -31.21
C ASP A 921 -8.74 56.91 -30.26
N GLY A 922 -9.71 57.79 -30.37
CA GLY A 922 -11.00 57.76 -29.72
C GLY A 922 -10.94 57.69 -28.18
N ASP A 923 -11.74 56.80 -27.61
CA ASP A 923 -11.84 56.61 -26.18
C ASP A 923 -10.61 55.96 -25.55
N LEU A 924 -9.89 55.12 -26.30
CA LEU A 924 -8.70 54.47 -25.81
C LEU A 924 -7.56 55.48 -25.58
N ARG A 925 -7.38 56.44 -26.51
CA ARG A 925 -6.46 57.54 -26.33
C ARG A 925 -6.85 58.42 -25.14
N ARG A 926 -8.11 58.80 -25.06
CA ARG A 926 -8.64 59.61 -23.95
C ARG A 926 -8.42 58.89 -22.60
N ALA A 927 -8.58 57.56 -22.57
CA ALA A 927 -8.37 56.74 -21.37
C ALA A 927 -6.90 56.82 -20.92
N VAL A 928 -5.94 56.62 -21.84
CA VAL A 928 -4.51 56.69 -21.55
C VAL A 928 -4.11 58.09 -21.08
N GLU A 929 -4.63 59.17 -21.67
CA GLU A 929 -4.39 60.55 -21.28
C GLU A 929 -4.95 60.88 -19.87
N THR A 930 -6.21 60.45 -19.61
CA THR A 930 -6.91 60.72 -18.32
C THR A 930 -6.23 59.98 -17.15
N HIS A 931 -5.83 58.72 -17.38
CA HIS A 931 -5.26 57.86 -16.34
C HIS A 931 -3.75 57.66 -16.49
N ARG A 932 -3.05 58.67 -17.08
CA ARG A 932 -1.61 58.59 -17.40
C ARG A 932 -0.76 58.20 -16.23
N GLU A 933 -0.87 58.86 -15.09
CA GLU A 933 -0.06 58.62 -13.89
C GLU A 933 -0.30 57.20 -13.33
N HIS A 934 -1.55 56.77 -13.31
CA HIS A 934 -1.90 55.42 -12.86
C HIS A 934 -1.33 54.35 -13.77
N LEU A 935 -1.41 54.53 -15.10
CA LEU A 935 -0.85 53.61 -16.07
C LEU A 935 0.67 53.54 -15.94
N MET A 936 1.36 54.67 -15.80
CA MET A 936 2.82 54.75 -15.62
C MET A 936 3.30 53.98 -14.38
N ALA A 937 2.58 54.15 -13.27
CA ALA A 937 2.88 53.45 -12.01
C ALA A 937 2.65 51.92 -12.14
N GLU A 938 1.59 51.50 -12.78
CA GLU A 938 1.21 50.07 -12.95
C GLU A 938 2.20 49.29 -13.85
N VAL A 939 2.79 49.93 -14.86
CA VAL A 939 3.65 49.28 -15.85
C VAL A 939 5.14 49.66 -15.68
N LEU A 940 5.48 50.39 -14.63
CA LEU A 940 6.85 50.94 -14.36
C LEU A 940 7.34 51.76 -15.55
N ALA A 941 6.51 52.59 -16.16
CA ALA A 941 6.91 53.50 -17.22
C ALA A 941 7.41 54.82 -16.64
N THR A 942 8.52 55.32 -17.21
CA THR A 942 9.06 56.70 -16.90
C THR A 942 8.37 57.74 -17.77
N GLU A 943 7.93 57.34 -18.96
CA GLU A 943 7.28 58.20 -19.91
C GLU A 943 6.25 57.43 -20.77
N ILE A 944 5.18 58.11 -21.20
CA ILE A 944 4.25 57.64 -22.23
C ILE A 944 4.29 58.59 -23.43
N GLY A 945 4.79 58.08 -24.58
CA GLY A 945 4.75 58.75 -25.87
C GLY A 945 3.61 58.29 -26.73
N PHE A 946 3.05 59.23 -27.53
CA PHE A 946 2.01 58.88 -28.47
C PHE A 946 2.59 58.75 -29.90
N GLY A 947 2.23 57.67 -30.58
CA GLY A 947 2.76 57.31 -31.91
C GLY A 947 3.71 56.14 -31.86
N ARG A 948 4.07 55.62 -33.04
CA ARG A 948 5.04 54.52 -33.14
C ARG A 948 6.47 55.00 -32.98
N ALA A 949 7.28 54.19 -32.36
CA ALA A 949 8.70 54.38 -32.20
C ALA A 949 9.46 53.05 -32.43
N ASP A 950 10.79 53.14 -32.48
CA ASP A 950 11.61 51.91 -32.47
C ASP A 950 11.61 51.36 -31.01
N VAL A 951 11.22 50.06 -30.90
CA VAL A 951 10.89 49.49 -29.61
C VAL A 951 11.48 48.06 -29.48
N LEU A 952 11.68 47.63 -28.24
CA LEU A 952 12.16 46.28 -27.94
C LEU A 952 11.12 45.20 -28.28
N ARG A 953 9.86 45.52 -28.00
CA ARG A 953 8.72 44.65 -28.30
C ARG A 953 7.47 45.50 -28.58
N GLU A 954 6.63 45.01 -29.46
CA GLU A 954 5.38 45.66 -29.85
C GLU A 954 4.21 44.67 -29.88
N TRP A 955 3.01 45.21 -29.79
CA TRP A 955 1.76 44.49 -29.97
C TRP A 955 0.75 45.36 -30.72
N SER A 956 0.07 44.77 -31.68
CA SER A 956 -1.01 45.38 -32.40
C SER A 956 -2.29 44.55 -32.25
N GLY A 957 -3.45 45.25 -32.03
CA GLY A 957 -4.70 44.55 -31.87
C GLY A 957 -5.85 45.50 -31.56
N LYS A 958 -6.88 44.99 -30.87
CA LYS A 958 -8.01 45.80 -30.41
C LYS A 958 -8.13 45.74 -28.88
N ILE A 959 -8.36 46.88 -28.27
CA ILE A 959 -8.70 47.02 -26.83
C ILE A 959 -10.03 47.80 -26.78
N GLY A 960 -11.05 47.19 -26.13
CA GLY A 960 -12.39 47.73 -26.05
C GLY A 960 -13.08 47.92 -27.43
N GLY A 961 -12.64 47.14 -28.44
CA GLY A 961 -13.14 47.25 -29.81
C GLY A 961 -12.34 48.22 -30.69
N GLU A 962 -11.51 49.10 -30.10
CA GLU A 962 -10.71 50.10 -30.82
C GLU A 962 -9.34 49.54 -31.21
N PRO A 963 -8.82 49.88 -32.43
CA PRO A 963 -7.51 49.48 -32.85
C PRO A 963 -6.44 50.19 -32.00
N CYS A 964 -5.41 49.47 -31.67
CA CYS A 964 -4.30 49.98 -30.84
C CYS A 964 -2.98 49.29 -31.18
N TRP A 965 -1.91 50.08 -31.17
CA TRP A 965 -0.53 49.61 -31.17
C TRP A 965 0.14 50.04 -29.87
N LEU A 966 0.84 49.12 -29.24
CA LEU A 966 1.60 49.36 -28.00
C LEU A 966 3.04 48.91 -28.22
N GLY A 967 4.02 49.71 -27.77
CA GLY A 967 5.44 49.39 -27.84
C GLY A 967 6.14 49.76 -26.54
N VAL A 968 7.17 48.94 -26.19
CA VAL A 968 8.00 49.19 -25.01
C VAL A 968 9.45 49.32 -25.43
N SER A 969 10.12 50.37 -24.96
CA SER A 969 11.55 50.62 -25.09
C SER A 969 12.18 50.88 -23.71
N ARG A 970 13.52 50.88 -23.61
CA ARG A 970 14.26 51.23 -22.39
C ARG A 970 14.46 52.74 -22.28
#